data_274a6d75456b7c72849286a90767265b
#
_entry.id   274a6d75456b7c72849286a90767265b
#
_cell.length_a   1.000
_cell.length_b   1.000
_cell.length_c   1.000
_cell.angle_alpha   90.00
_cell.angle_beta   90.00
_cell.angle_gamma   90.00
#
_symmetry.space_group_name_H-M   'P 1'
#
loop_
_entity.id
_entity.type
_entity.pdbx_description
1 polymer ?
#
loop_
_entity_poly.entity_id
_entity_poly.type
_entity_poly.pdbx_seq_one_letter_code
_entity_poly.pdbx_strand_id
1 'polypeptide(L)'
;MLESSPKIANTIQKYQKGKHVMAEPAILPLRSPIEFDAGKREAILNNWESGIAAVGVNIQYGAEVKGIAGEQGNFVISLVDGTEVQARHIILGIGLQGNPRQMGIPGEECDLVQYTLDDPGEYKDETIAVIGAGDAAIENAIALAAHNKVYIVNRKDEFARAKEGNLNLIMAAIDAGRVECFYNSSPAELQMLSDGEFPANFLLKTNTGDASLPLHRIIARLGAIPPRRLVESFGIEFPNDDPNAIPALTSQYESNVTGMYVIGALGGYPLIKQAMNQGYEVVEYILGHDVKPADHELLAAKFNDLPYDLDVDGVLALMQERIPVFAGVNALQFRELMLDSTVWVPKKGDVVFNKNDYTNTFFTILEGAVDIEINSQLKIESGVGSFFGEMSLMSGRRRSATVYAGGECVLVETPRRSMIKLISSIEAVKRVLDETFIVRTIQQKFAPDTPIAELQPIAAKAKIHQYQPKEIIFKEGDEADALHFIRNGSVTVSTQIDGRDVVMSYVPANTPIGEMALLGNTTRSATVAAAVKTETIAIDKESFNLLLERSAGLKERMQKMVQERHQQNVALQSNSEGGDLLSFLMGQGLGEATDVLLIDEELCVGCDFCESACAATHNGTSRLNRKAGPTFAHIHVPTSCRHCEDPSCMKDCPPDAIQRGGIGGEVFIGDNCIGCGNCERNCPYGVIQMAYKTEAPDSFWSWMLFGLGQKPGKGKVGVGGEDSFKQAVKCDMCKDQHGGPACVRACPTGAAMRLSPEEFVDLVDVSR
;
A
#
# COMPACT_ATOMS: atom_id res chain seq x y z
N MET A 1 18.05 0.24 34.24
CA MET A 1 17.99 0.54 32.81
C MET A 1 18.79 1.79 32.53
N LEU A 2 19.58 1.79 31.46
CA LEU A 2 20.32 2.97 31.00
C LEU A 2 19.57 3.57 29.80
N GLU A 3 19.31 4.87 29.83
CA GLU A 3 18.61 5.62 28.77
C GLU A 3 19.41 6.89 28.45
N SER A 4 19.82 7.06 27.21
CA SER A 4 20.58 8.25 26.77
C SER A 4 19.74 9.51 26.76
N SER A 5 18.44 9.40 26.51
CA SER A 5 17.50 10.53 26.50
C SER A 5 17.07 10.96 27.91
N PRO A 6 16.56 12.19 28.06
CA PRO A 6 16.00 12.65 29.33
C PRO A 6 14.62 12.07 29.65
N LYS A 7 14.02 11.35 28.72
CA LYS A 7 12.68 10.72 28.81
C LYS A 7 12.68 9.32 28.23
N ILE A 8 11.76 8.49 28.70
CA ILE A 8 11.51 7.14 28.14
C ILE A 8 10.90 7.23 26.73
N ALA A 9 10.92 6.10 26.01
CA ALA A 9 10.24 5.92 24.73
C ALA A 9 10.60 6.98 23.68
N ASN A 10 11.87 7.30 23.58
CA ASN A 10 12.43 8.37 22.73
C ASN A 10 11.88 8.41 21.29
N THR A 11 11.67 7.23 20.67
CA THR A 11 11.07 7.13 19.34
C THR A 11 9.67 7.73 19.29
N ILE A 12 8.81 7.40 20.28
CA ILE A 12 7.43 7.91 20.34
C ILE A 12 7.41 9.39 20.77
N GLN A 13 8.32 9.79 21.66
CA GLN A 13 8.49 11.19 22.04
C GLN A 13 8.78 12.09 20.81
N LYS A 14 9.52 11.56 19.82
CA LYS A 14 9.88 12.26 18.58
C LYS A 14 8.82 12.19 17.48
N TYR A 15 7.69 11.55 17.71
CA TYR A 15 6.56 11.64 16.78
C TYR A 15 5.93 13.02 16.88
N GLN A 16 5.34 13.47 15.78
CA GLN A 16 4.59 14.71 15.74
C GLN A 16 3.47 14.72 16.80
N LYS A 17 3.27 15.86 17.46
CA LYS A 17 2.23 16.06 18.46
C LYS A 17 0.84 15.70 17.91
N GLY A 18 0.07 14.94 18.70
CA GLY A 18 -1.25 14.46 18.31
C GLY A 18 -1.26 13.26 17.34
N LYS A 19 -0.10 12.74 16.94
CA LYS A 19 -0.02 11.57 16.06
C LYS A 19 -0.69 10.36 16.69
N HIS A 20 -1.56 9.68 15.92
CA HIS A 20 -2.17 8.42 16.32
C HIS A 20 -1.17 7.26 16.13
N VAL A 21 -0.95 6.50 17.18
CA VAL A 21 -0.05 5.34 17.21
C VAL A 21 -0.90 4.07 17.26
N MET A 22 -0.62 3.14 16.36
CA MET A 22 -1.36 1.89 16.23
C MET A 22 -0.76 0.81 17.13
N ALA A 23 -1.61 -0.03 17.73
CA ALA A 23 -1.21 -1.20 18.54
C ALA A 23 -1.24 -2.47 17.68
N GLU A 24 -0.36 -2.54 16.69
CA GLU A 24 -0.24 -3.68 15.78
C GLU A 24 0.80 -4.71 16.26
N PRO A 25 0.61 -6.02 15.95
CA PRO A 25 -0.60 -6.67 15.42
C PRO A 25 -1.72 -6.72 16.46
N ALA A 26 -2.97 -6.48 16.03
CA ALA A 26 -4.11 -6.43 16.93
C ALA A 26 -4.34 -7.77 17.67
N ILE A 27 -4.15 -8.89 16.95
CA ILE A 27 -4.37 -10.26 17.46
C ILE A 27 -3.31 -10.72 18.46
N LEU A 28 -2.12 -10.10 18.48
CA LEU A 28 -1.03 -10.52 19.35
C LEU A 28 -1.35 -10.13 20.81
N PRO A 29 -1.37 -11.08 21.76
CA PRO A 29 -1.55 -10.74 23.18
C PRO A 29 -0.34 -9.94 23.70
N LEU A 30 -0.59 -9.02 24.60
CA LEU A 30 0.45 -8.28 25.30
C LEU A 30 0.78 -8.95 26.62
N ARG A 31 2.04 -9.26 26.87
CA ARG A 31 2.55 -9.86 28.11
C ARG A 31 3.00 -8.84 29.16
N SER A 32 3.21 -7.60 28.72
CA SER A 32 3.58 -6.50 29.62
C SER A 32 2.45 -6.18 30.58
N PRO A 33 2.73 -5.88 31.87
CA PRO A 33 1.74 -5.32 32.78
C PRO A 33 1.37 -3.87 32.46
N ILE A 34 2.12 -3.20 31.58
CA ILE A 34 1.82 -1.86 31.07
C ILE A 34 1.01 -2.02 29.80
N GLU A 35 -0.23 -1.55 29.80
CA GLU A 35 -1.14 -1.64 28.66
C GLU A 35 -0.65 -0.80 27.47
N PHE A 36 -0.91 -1.31 26.27
CA PHE A 36 -0.64 -0.61 25.02
C PHE A 36 -1.79 -0.81 24.05
N ASP A 37 -2.66 0.19 23.97
CA ASP A 37 -3.74 0.30 23.01
C ASP A 37 -3.44 1.38 21.98
N ALA A 38 -4.11 1.30 20.82
CA ALA A 38 -4.01 2.33 19.81
C ALA A 38 -4.58 3.65 20.31
N GLY A 39 -3.85 4.74 20.13
CA GLY A 39 -4.26 6.04 20.65
C GLY A 39 -3.36 7.18 20.26
N LYS A 40 -3.65 8.38 20.77
CA LYS A 40 -2.78 9.53 20.56
C LYS A 40 -1.45 9.34 21.31
N ARG A 41 -0.36 9.80 20.70
CA ARG A 41 0.99 9.80 21.25
C ARG A 41 1.01 10.18 22.74
N GLU A 42 0.36 11.27 23.10
CA GLU A 42 0.37 11.82 24.46
C GLU A 42 -0.28 10.88 25.48
N ALA A 43 -1.39 10.27 25.12
CA ALA A 43 -2.09 9.32 25.98
C ALA A 43 -1.23 8.08 26.26
N ILE A 44 -0.57 7.55 25.24
CA ILE A 44 0.32 6.39 25.36
C ILE A 44 1.52 6.71 26.25
N LEU A 45 2.18 7.86 26.03
CA LEU A 45 3.32 8.27 26.85
C LEU A 45 2.95 8.45 28.31
N ASN A 46 1.83 9.11 28.61
CA ASN A 46 1.33 9.28 29.97
C ASN A 46 1.03 7.94 30.67
N ASN A 47 0.41 6.99 29.93
CA ASN A 47 0.13 5.65 30.44
C ASN A 47 1.44 4.92 30.79
N TRP A 48 2.42 4.97 29.90
CA TRP A 48 3.70 4.30 30.12
C TRP A 48 4.53 4.94 31.24
N GLU A 49 4.60 6.27 31.33
CA GLU A 49 5.27 6.98 32.43
C GLU A 49 4.64 6.59 33.78
N SER A 50 3.31 6.57 33.86
CA SER A 50 2.59 6.16 35.06
C SER A 50 2.82 4.70 35.43
N GLY A 51 2.77 3.79 34.44
CA GLY A 51 2.99 2.36 34.61
C GLY A 51 4.40 2.04 35.12
N ILE A 52 5.43 2.65 34.51
CA ILE A 52 6.83 2.50 34.89
C ILE A 52 7.07 3.03 36.33
N ALA A 53 6.48 4.17 36.66
CA ALA A 53 6.58 4.73 38.01
C ALA A 53 5.92 3.83 39.05
N ALA A 54 4.75 3.22 38.74
CA ALA A 54 4.04 2.32 39.60
C ALA A 54 4.82 1.01 39.92
N VAL A 55 5.55 0.49 38.91
CA VAL A 55 6.42 -0.69 39.02
C VAL A 55 7.76 -0.37 39.70
N GLY A 56 8.16 0.91 39.72
CA GLY A 56 9.40 1.36 40.36
C GLY A 56 10.66 0.94 39.58
N VAL A 57 10.63 0.99 38.27
CA VAL A 57 11.78 0.66 37.43
C VAL A 57 12.93 1.64 37.67
N ASN A 58 14.13 1.12 37.98
CA ASN A 58 15.32 1.95 38.14
C ASN A 58 15.87 2.37 36.76
N ILE A 59 15.71 3.64 36.40
CA ILE A 59 16.16 4.23 35.12
C ILE A 59 17.18 5.31 35.40
N GLN A 60 18.36 5.18 34.79
CA GLN A 60 19.35 6.23 34.76
C GLN A 60 19.24 6.94 33.40
N TYR A 61 18.79 8.20 33.43
CA TYR A 61 18.67 9.07 32.24
C TYR A 61 19.99 9.76 31.93
N GLY A 62 20.18 10.18 30.67
CA GLY A 62 21.42 10.79 30.21
C GLY A 62 22.62 9.82 30.17
N ALA A 63 22.35 8.53 30.28
CA ALA A 63 23.35 7.47 30.33
C ALA A 63 23.65 6.95 28.92
N GLU A 64 24.48 7.67 28.18
CA GLU A 64 24.90 7.26 26.83
C GLU A 64 26.03 6.23 26.89
N VAL A 65 25.77 5.06 26.30
CA VAL A 65 26.74 3.94 26.28
C VAL A 65 27.76 4.19 25.19
N LYS A 66 29.03 4.20 25.59
CA LYS A 66 30.19 4.34 24.70
C LYS A 66 30.74 2.97 24.24
N GLY A 67 30.72 1.99 25.12
CA GLY A 67 31.26 0.65 24.84
C GLY A 67 30.82 -0.39 25.85
N ILE A 68 30.89 -1.64 25.45
CA ILE A 68 30.61 -2.79 26.27
C ILE A 68 31.78 -3.77 26.11
N ALA A 69 32.32 -4.28 27.23
CA ALA A 69 33.39 -5.27 27.26
C ALA A 69 33.11 -6.34 28.29
N GLY A 70 33.82 -7.47 28.19
CA GLY A 70 33.64 -8.59 29.10
C GLY A 70 32.82 -9.73 28.54
N GLU A 71 32.36 -10.61 29.43
CA GLU A 71 31.60 -11.82 29.10
C GLU A 71 30.38 -11.99 30.03
N GLN A 72 29.54 -12.95 29.74
CA GLN A 72 28.37 -13.26 30.55
C GLN A 72 28.75 -13.39 32.04
N GLY A 73 28.00 -12.69 32.89
CA GLY A 73 28.25 -12.64 34.34
C GLY A 73 29.16 -11.50 34.77
N ASN A 74 29.95 -10.91 33.88
CA ASN A 74 30.91 -9.85 34.21
C ASN A 74 31.10 -8.82 33.07
N PHE A 75 30.02 -8.33 32.50
CA PHE A 75 30.07 -7.23 31.53
C PHE A 75 30.39 -5.91 32.23
N VAL A 76 31.22 -5.09 31.57
CA VAL A 76 31.49 -3.71 31.94
C VAL A 76 30.97 -2.78 30.83
N ILE A 77 30.05 -1.94 31.19
CA ILE A 77 29.43 -0.95 30.32
C ILE A 77 30.06 0.41 30.61
N SER A 78 30.77 0.99 29.66
CA SER A 78 31.39 2.31 29.78
C SER A 78 30.47 3.38 29.20
N LEU A 79 30.16 4.42 29.95
CA LEU A 79 29.35 5.56 29.54
C LEU A 79 30.24 6.66 28.98
N VAL A 80 29.64 7.60 28.22
CA VAL A 80 30.33 8.75 27.63
C VAL A 80 30.88 9.70 28.71
N ASP A 81 30.21 9.80 29.86
CA ASP A 81 30.65 10.62 31.03
C ASP A 81 31.81 10.02 31.82
N GLY A 82 32.30 8.82 31.40
CA GLY A 82 33.36 8.10 32.07
C GLY A 82 32.90 7.16 33.18
N THR A 83 31.62 7.07 33.47
CA THR A 83 31.06 6.13 34.45
C THR A 83 31.09 4.71 33.90
N GLU A 84 31.38 3.73 34.76
CA GLU A 84 31.32 2.30 34.44
C GLU A 84 30.19 1.63 35.24
N VAL A 85 29.44 0.76 34.53
CA VAL A 85 28.35 -0.03 35.12
C VAL A 85 28.62 -1.51 34.87
N GLN A 86 28.51 -2.35 35.92
CA GLN A 86 28.64 -3.80 35.80
C GLN A 86 27.31 -4.47 35.58
N ALA A 87 27.25 -5.48 34.71
CA ALA A 87 26.07 -6.25 34.43
C ALA A 87 26.38 -7.74 34.21
N ARG A 88 25.44 -8.61 34.60
CA ARG A 88 25.53 -10.05 34.31
C ARG A 88 25.03 -10.40 32.92
N HIS A 89 23.97 -9.70 32.50
CA HIS A 89 23.34 -9.82 31.18
C HIS A 89 23.05 -8.44 30.63
N ILE A 90 22.99 -8.35 29.32
CA ILE A 90 22.70 -7.09 28.60
C ILE A 90 21.53 -7.31 27.66
N ILE A 91 20.56 -6.41 27.68
CA ILE A 91 19.43 -6.37 26.74
C ILE A 91 19.52 -5.07 25.97
N LEU A 92 19.78 -5.16 24.66
CA LEU A 92 19.85 -4.00 23.77
C LEU A 92 18.47 -3.72 23.14
N GLY A 93 17.76 -2.74 23.70
CA GLY A 93 16.48 -2.24 23.18
C GLY A 93 16.62 -0.84 22.55
N ILE A 94 17.75 -0.55 21.89
CA ILE A 94 18.13 0.81 21.42
C ILE A 94 17.42 1.25 20.14
N GLY A 95 16.69 0.37 19.46
CA GLY A 95 15.95 0.67 18.24
C GLY A 95 16.84 1.09 17.06
N LEU A 96 16.23 1.69 16.03
CA LEU A 96 16.92 2.14 14.82
C LEU A 96 16.99 3.66 14.68
N GLN A 97 16.11 4.43 15.35
CA GLN A 97 15.90 5.85 15.09
C GLN A 97 16.82 6.80 15.87
N GLY A 98 17.68 6.28 16.72
CA GLY A 98 18.60 7.09 17.53
C GLY A 98 19.69 7.85 16.73
N ASN A 99 19.95 7.41 15.50
CA ASN A 99 21.00 7.97 14.64
C ASN A 99 20.39 8.47 13.32
N PRO A 100 19.90 9.72 13.26
CA PRO A 100 19.35 10.29 12.03
C PRO A 100 20.43 10.38 10.96
N ARG A 101 20.06 10.06 9.72
CA ARG A 101 20.94 10.24 8.57
C ARG A 101 21.16 11.73 8.34
N GLN A 102 22.41 12.15 8.41
CA GLN A 102 22.83 13.53 8.13
C GLN A 102 22.82 13.82 6.62
N MET A 103 22.72 15.08 6.26
CA MET A 103 22.83 15.53 4.86
C MET A 103 24.26 15.38 4.33
N GLY A 104 25.26 15.55 5.22
CA GLY A 104 26.68 15.45 4.90
C GLY A 104 27.20 16.66 4.10
N ILE A 105 26.67 17.85 4.36
CA ILE A 105 27.03 19.09 3.67
C ILE A 105 27.74 20.08 4.58
N PRO A 106 28.61 20.97 4.05
CA PRO A 106 29.14 22.06 4.79
C PRO A 106 28.07 22.96 5.41
N GLY A 107 28.26 23.38 6.66
CA GLY A 107 27.31 24.24 7.38
C GLY A 107 26.16 23.53 8.06
N GLU A 108 26.08 22.23 7.96
CA GLU A 108 25.01 21.41 8.56
C GLU A 108 24.99 21.42 10.10
N GLU A 109 26.18 21.61 10.70
CA GLU A 109 26.35 21.61 12.16
C GLU A 109 25.95 22.97 12.76
N CYS A 110 24.67 23.31 12.65
CA CYS A 110 24.14 24.56 13.24
C CYS A 110 22.71 24.35 13.76
N ASP A 111 22.25 25.27 14.62
CA ASP A 111 20.91 25.19 15.25
C ASP A 111 19.75 25.37 14.26
N LEU A 112 20.02 25.79 13.03
CA LEU A 112 19.00 25.92 11.99
C LEU A 112 18.63 24.59 11.33
N VAL A 113 19.43 23.54 11.53
CA VAL A 113 19.18 22.19 10.96
C VAL A 113 18.63 21.28 12.03
N GLN A 114 17.44 20.73 11.77
CA GLN A 114 16.76 19.81 12.68
C GLN A 114 16.45 18.50 11.96
N TYR A 115 16.59 17.37 12.67
CA TYR A 115 16.29 16.02 12.16
C TYR A 115 14.96 15.49 12.67
N THR A 116 14.29 16.22 13.57
CA THR A 116 12.98 15.90 14.13
C THR A 116 12.12 17.14 14.14
N LEU A 117 10.81 16.96 14.05
CA LEU A 117 9.82 18.01 14.20
C LEU A 117 8.80 17.53 15.23
N ASP A 118 8.73 18.20 16.38
CA ASP A 118 7.82 17.85 17.46
C ASP A 118 6.47 18.53 17.30
N ASP A 119 6.45 19.86 17.30
CA ASP A 119 5.23 20.65 17.12
C ASP A 119 5.37 21.62 15.94
N PRO A 120 4.76 21.34 14.77
CA PRO A 120 4.78 22.25 13.64
C PRO A 120 4.11 23.60 13.92
N GLY A 121 3.25 23.70 14.93
CA GLY A 121 2.56 24.93 15.31
C GLY A 121 3.45 25.96 16.04
N GLU A 122 4.64 25.56 16.45
CA GLU A 122 5.64 26.47 17.03
C GLU A 122 6.30 27.40 15.98
N TYR A 123 6.24 27.02 14.70
CA TYR A 123 6.85 27.75 13.60
C TYR A 123 5.80 28.56 12.85
N LYS A 124 6.02 29.86 12.74
CA LYS A 124 5.11 30.78 12.04
C LYS A 124 5.91 31.83 11.27
N ASP A 125 5.40 32.11 10.07
CA ASP A 125 5.98 33.15 9.19
C ASP A 125 7.44 32.89 8.82
N GLU A 126 7.89 31.63 8.88
CA GLU A 126 9.22 31.20 8.47
C GLU A 126 9.26 30.69 7.04
N THR A 127 10.42 30.75 6.40
CA THR A 127 10.74 30.01 5.19
C THR A 127 11.53 28.77 5.58
N ILE A 128 10.98 27.58 5.32
CA ILE A 128 11.50 26.32 5.84
C ILE A 128 11.73 25.34 4.67
N ALA A 129 12.91 24.70 4.63
CA ALA A 129 13.17 23.60 3.71
C ALA A 129 13.02 22.26 4.42
N VAL A 130 12.20 21.37 3.87
CA VAL A 130 12.05 19.98 4.32
C VAL A 130 12.83 19.08 3.36
N ILE A 131 13.82 18.34 3.87
CA ILE A 131 14.67 17.49 3.05
C ILE A 131 14.24 16.04 3.18
N GLY A 132 13.81 15.45 2.07
CA GLY A 132 13.34 14.07 1.99
C GLY A 132 12.02 13.94 1.24
N ALA A 133 11.66 12.70 0.86
CA ALA A 133 10.48 12.38 0.05
C ALA A 133 9.70 11.17 0.59
N GLY A 134 9.92 10.79 1.84
CA GLY A 134 9.13 9.76 2.54
C GLY A 134 7.99 10.36 3.35
N ASP A 135 7.12 9.50 3.91
CA ASP A 135 5.92 9.89 4.65
C ASP A 135 6.18 10.97 5.72
N ALA A 136 7.22 10.79 6.54
CA ALA A 136 7.54 11.76 7.59
C ALA A 136 7.95 13.15 7.04
N ALA A 137 8.63 13.21 5.88
CA ALA A 137 8.96 14.48 5.23
C ALA A 137 7.70 15.16 4.71
N ILE A 138 6.84 14.42 4.06
CA ILE A 138 5.58 14.90 3.50
C ILE A 138 4.65 15.42 4.61
N GLU A 139 4.42 14.61 5.66
CA GLU A 139 3.61 14.99 6.81
C GLU A 139 4.11 16.28 7.45
N ASN A 140 5.43 16.41 7.62
CA ASN A 140 6.05 17.62 8.17
C ASN A 140 5.89 18.83 7.21
N ALA A 141 6.13 18.66 5.91
CA ALA A 141 5.99 19.74 4.94
C ALA A 141 4.55 20.28 4.89
N ILE A 142 3.56 19.40 4.88
CA ILE A 142 2.14 19.77 4.85
C ILE A 142 1.72 20.49 6.15
N ALA A 143 2.16 19.97 7.31
CA ALA A 143 1.82 20.57 8.60
C ALA A 143 2.46 21.97 8.77
N LEU A 144 3.71 22.13 8.35
CA LEU A 144 4.41 23.42 8.37
C LEU A 144 3.81 24.43 7.38
N ALA A 145 3.35 23.98 6.22
CA ALA A 145 2.76 24.84 5.19
C ALA A 145 1.44 25.52 5.61
N ALA A 146 0.88 25.16 6.76
CA ALA A 146 -0.29 25.84 7.32
C ALA A 146 0.02 27.30 7.73
N HIS A 147 1.26 27.57 8.14
CA HIS A 147 1.66 28.88 8.69
C HIS A 147 3.01 29.39 8.16
N ASN A 148 3.65 28.66 7.23
CA ASN A 148 5.00 28.95 6.78
C ASN A 148 5.11 28.81 5.26
N LYS A 149 6.13 29.42 4.67
CA LYS A 149 6.55 29.13 3.31
C LYS A 149 7.42 27.87 3.33
N VAL A 150 7.02 26.83 2.63
CA VAL A 150 7.68 25.52 2.69
C VAL A 150 8.22 25.10 1.35
N TYR A 151 9.51 24.74 1.33
CA TYR A 151 10.15 24.01 0.25
C TYR A 151 10.28 22.54 0.63
N ILE A 152 10.04 21.61 -0.29
CA ILE A 152 10.39 20.20 -0.13
C ILE A 152 11.43 19.80 -1.17
N VAL A 153 12.51 19.16 -0.72
CA VAL A 153 13.62 18.77 -1.60
C VAL A 153 13.61 17.25 -1.80
N ASN A 154 13.39 16.83 -3.03
CA ASN A 154 13.35 15.43 -3.43
C ASN A 154 14.48 15.09 -4.40
N ARG A 155 15.27 14.05 -4.09
CA ARG A 155 16.38 13.58 -4.93
C ARG A 155 15.94 12.90 -6.24
N LYS A 156 14.67 12.56 -6.32
CA LYS A 156 14.04 11.92 -7.50
C LYS A 156 13.01 12.84 -8.12
N ASP A 157 12.52 12.46 -9.26
CA ASP A 157 11.42 13.10 -9.97
C ASP A 157 10.04 12.76 -9.43
N GLU A 158 9.96 11.80 -8.49
CA GLU A 158 8.71 11.35 -7.89
C GLU A 158 8.86 11.01 -6.38
N PHE A 159 7.74 10.96 -5.67
CA PHE A 159 7.66 10.54 -4.25
C PHE A 159 7.46 9.01 -4.12
N ALA A 160 8.28 8.21 -4.79
CA ALA A 160 8.11 6.75 -4.94
C ALA A 160 8.02 5.94 -3.62
N ARG A 161 8.44 6.50 -2.49
CA ARG A 161 8.41 5.84 -1.17
C ARG A 161 7.25 6.30 -0.29
N ALA A 162 6.49 7.29 -0.75
CA ALA A 162 5.36 7.80 0.01
C ALA A 162 4.18 6.84 -0.09
N LYS A 163 3.44 6.72 1.01
CA LYS A 163 2.11 6.13 0.99
C LYS A 163 1.20 6.96 0.11
N GLU A 164 0.25 6.31 -0.55
CA GLU A 164 -0.60 6.96 -1.55
C GLU A 164 -1.35 8.18 -0.99
N GLY A 165 -1.83 8.11 0.26
CA GLY A 165 -2.47 9.25 0.91
C GLY A 165 -1.54 10.46 1.09
N ASN A 166 -0.31 10.22 1.50
CA ASN A 166 0.68 11.28 1.64
C ASN A 166 1.12 11.82 0.28
N LEU A 167 1.24 10.95 -0.74
CA LEU A 167 1.50 11.36 -2.12
C LEU A 167 0.41 12.33 -2.62
N ASN A 168 -0.85 11.95 -2.48
CA ASN A 168 -1.97 12.79 -2.93
C ASN A 168 -2.01 14.14 -2.20
N LEU A 169 -1.73 14.15 -0.88
CA LEU A 169 -1.69 15.37 -0.09
C LEU A 169 -0.56 16.31 -0.51
N ILE A 170 0.65 15.76 -0.75
CA ILE A 170 1.77 16.62 -1.15
C ILE A 170 1.60 17.14 -2.57
N MET A 171 1.09 16.32 -3.50
CA MET A 171 0.79 16.76 -4.86
C MET A 171 -0.26 17.86 -4.88
N ALA A 172 -1.37 17.70 -4.12
CA ALA A 172 -2.38 18.75 -3.98
C ALA A 172 -1.83 20.03 -3.31
N ALA A 173 -0.87 19.91 -2.40
CA ALA A 173 -0.24 21.07 -1.78
C ALA A 173 0.71 21.79 -2.76
N ILE A 174 1.41 21.05 -3.61
CA ILE A 174 2.27 21.59 -4.67
C ILE A 174 1.41 22.27 -5.75
N ASP A 175 0.38 21.62 -6.24
CA ASP A 175 -0.53 22.17 -7.26
C ASP A 175 -1.25 23.44 -6.78
N ALA A 176 -1.56 23.51 -5.48
CA ALA A 176 -2.15 24.68 -4.86
C ALA A 176 -1.14 25.77 -4.50
N GLY A 177 0.17 25.57 -4.78
CA GLY A 177 1.24 26.51 -4.47
C GLY A 177 1.52 26.69 -2.98
N ARG A 178 1.03 25.80 -2.11
CA ARG A 178 1.27 25.82 -0.66
C ARG A 178 2.65 25.28 -0.27
N VAL A 179 3.16 24.35 -1.07
CA VAL A 179 4.50 23.77 -0.95
C VAL A 179 5.17 23.86 -2.31
N GLU A 180 6.41 24.29 -2.36
CA GLU A 180 7.22 24.29 -3.58
C GLU A 180 8.18 23.11 -3.54
N CYS A 181 8.21 22.28 -4.61
CA CYS A 181 9.02 21.07 -4.66
C CYS A 181 10.21 21.23 -5.61
N PHE A 182 11.41 20.94 -5.10
CA PHE A 182 12.63 20.81 -5.86
C PHE A 182 12.88 19.34 -6.16
N TYR A 183 12.46 18.89 -7.34
CA TYR A 183 12.72 17.54 -7.82
C TYR A 183 14.15 17.38 -8.34
N ASN A 184 14.63 16.15 -8.41
CA ASN A 184 15.98 15.80 -8.88
C ASN A 184 17.06 16.68 -8.26
N SER A 185 16.88 17.02 -6.97
CA SER A 185 17.68 18.01 -6.27
C SER A 185 18.29 17.45 -5.00
N SER A 186 19.50 17.88 -4.68
CA SER A 186 20.22 17.44 -3.50
C SER A 186 20.84 18.63 -2.75
N PRO A 187 20.90 18.57 -1.41
CA PRO A 187 21.66 19.53 -0.59
C PRO A 187 23.11 19.64 -1.04
N ALA A 188 23.65 20.85 -1.08
CA ALA A 188 25.04 21.13 -1.42
C ALA A 188 25.80 21.83 -0.29
N GLU A 189 25.26 22.91 0.26
CA GLU A 189 25.90 23.71 1.30
C GLU A 189 24.85 24.56 2.04
N LEU A 190 25.06 24.82 3.32
CA LEU A 190 24.32 25.82 4.08
C LEU A 190 25.26 26.97 4.50
N GLN A 191 25.02 28.15 3.97
CA GLN A 191 25.81 29.33 4.22
C GLN A 191 25.09 30.21 5.22
N MET A 192 25.73 30.49 6.38
CA MET A 192 25.21 31.41 7.38
C MET A 192 25.34 32.84 6.89
N LEU A 193 24.30 33.63 7.07
CA LEU A 193 24.28 35.04 6.73
C LEU A 193 24.37 35.89 8.01
N SER A 194 25.19 36.93 7.99
CA SER A 194 25.40 37.81 9.15
C SER A 194 24.39 38.96 9.23
N ASP A 195 23.77 39.32 8.11
CA ASP A 195 22.85 40.43 8.01
C ASP A 195 21.69 40.10 7.05
N GLY A 196 20.46 40.49 7.39
CA GLY A 196 19.28 40.37 6.52
C GLY A 196 18.09 39.72 7.20
N GLU A 197 17.03 39.51 6.42
CA GLU A 197 15.79 38.88 6.86
C GLU A 197 15.97 37.35 7.12
N PHE A 198 16.91 36.72 6.38
CA PHE A 198 17.14 35.26 6.45
C PHE A 198 18.49 34.98 7.14
N PRO A 199 18.52 34.07 8.14
CA PRO A 199 19.75 33.71 8.83
C PRO A 199 20.70 32.83 7.99
N ALA A 200 20.19 32.18 6.93
CA ALA A 200 21.01 31.31 6.08
C ALA A 200 20.55 31.29 4.63
N ASN A 201 21.48 30.92 3.76
CA ASN A 201 21.25 30.64 2.36
C ASN A 201 21.58 29.17 2.07
N PHE A 202 20.62 28.42 1.58
CA PHE A 202 20.73 27.00 1.32
C PHE A 202 20.97 26.74 -0.16
N LEU A 203 22.09 26.12 -0.49
CA LEU A 203 22.48 25.80 -1.86
C LEU A 203 22.05 24.35 -2.19
N LEU A 204 21.39 24.21 -3.32
CA LEU A 204 20.94 22.94 -3.88
C LEU A 204 21.62 22.70 -5.23
N LYS A 205 22.01 21.45 -5.48
CA LYS A 205 22.31 20.96 -6.83
C LYS A 205 21.03 20.44 -7.45
N THR A 206 20.63 21.01 -8.58
CA THR A 206 19.46 20.57 -9.35
C THR A 206 19.89 20.06 -10.73
N ASN A 207 19.01 19.40 -11.44
CA ASN A 207 19.28 18.94 -12.82
C ASN A 207 19.39 20.09 -13.85
N THR A 208 18.94 21.31 -13.49
CA THR A 208 18.96 22.51 -14.36
C THR A 208 20.04 23.51 -13.95
N GLY A 209 20.85 23.21 -12.93
CA GLY A 209 21.87 24.08 -12.38
C GLY A 209 21.73 24.24 -10.87
N ASP A 210 22.59 25.06 -10.24
CA ASP A 210 22.56 25.30 -8.81
C ASP A 210 21.44 26.29 -8.44
N ALA A 211 20.66 25.94 -7.40
CA ALA A 211 19.65 26.83 -6.81
C ALA A 211 20.10 27.33 -5.44
N SER A 212 19.67 28.54 -5.11
CA SER A 212 20.02 29.25 -3.85
C SER A 212 18.74 29.69 -3.17
N LEU A 213 18.49 29.19 -1.96
CA LEU A 213 17.26 29.40 -1.20
C LEU A 213 17.57 30.10 0.12
N PRO A 214 17.23 31.39 0.26
CA PRO A 214 17.27 32.03 1.56
C PRO A 214 16.19 31.45 2.47
N LEU A 215 16.55 31.03 3.67
CA LEU A 215 15.63 30.34 4.59
C LEU A 215 15.96 30.58 6.07
N HIS A 216 15.00 30.26 6.92
CA HIS A 216 15.11 30.34 8.37
C HIS A 216 15.53 29.00 8.99
N ARG A 217 15.16 27.86 8.35
CA ARG A 217 15.33 26.54 8.98
C ARG A 217 15.31 25.40 7.95
N ILE A 218 15.99 24.32 8.32
CA ILE A 218 15.95 23.04 7.59
C ILE A 218 15.42 21.95 8.51
N ILE A 219 14.43 21.19 8.03
CA ILE A 219 13.93 19.98 8.68
C ILE A 219 14.35 18.77 7.81
N ALA A 220 15.40 18.07 8.20
CA ALA A 220 15.92 16.93 7.44
C ALA A 220 15.25 15.63 7.87
N ARG A 221 14.48 15.02 6.97
CA ARG A 221 13.75 13.74 7.18
C ARG A 221 14.29 12.64 6.26
N LEU A 222 15.57 12.37 6.38
CA LEU A 222 16.32 11.44 5.52
C LEU A 222 16.27 9.99 6.01
N GLY A 223 15.52 9.72 7.09
CA GLY A 223 15.47 8.45 7.78
C GLY A 223 16.59 8.29 8.79
N ALA A 224 16.70 7.09 9.38
CA ALA A 224 17.73 6.74 10.34
C ALA A 224 18.71 5.73 9.73
N ILE A 225 19.94 5.74 10.24
CA ILE A 225 20.94 4.73 9.96
C ILE A 225 20.91 3.75 11.14
N PRO A 226 20.75 2.43 10.93
CA PRO A 226 20.90 1.46 11.99
C PRO A 226 22.24 1.68 12.70
N PRO A 227 22.31 1.60 14.04
CA PRO A 227 23.54 1.87 14.78
C PRO A 227 24.52 0.67 14.69
N ARG A 228 24.71 0.14 13.48
CA ARG A 228 25.48 -1.07 13.18
C ARG A 228 26.89 -1.00 13.75
N ARG A 229 27.63 0.10 13.50
CA ARG A 229 29.00 0.25 13.98
C ARG A 229 29.09 0.21 15.51
N LEU A 230 28.11 0.79 16.20
CA LEU A 230 28.04 0.72 17.66
C LEU A 230 27.80 -0.71 18.12
N VAL A 231 26.87 -1.41 17.49
CA VAL A 231 26.52 -2.80 17.83
C VAL A 231 27.67 -3.77 17.52
N GLU A 232 28.36 -3.59 16.39
CA GLU A 232 29.59 -4.31 16.06
C GLU A 232 30.73 -4.04 17.05
N SER A 233 30.81 -2.80 17.59
CA SER A 233 31.83 -2.49 18.63
C SER A 233 31.58 -3.23 19.94
N PHE A 234 30.39 -3.76 20.17
CA PHE A 234 30.05 -4.62 21.29
C PHE A 234 30.34 -6.12 21.02
N GLY A 235 30.89 -6.45 19.84
CA GLY A 235 31.21 -7.81 19.40
C GLY A 235 30.05 -8.55 18.73
N ILE A 236 28.93 -7.89 18.46
CA ILE A 236 27.78 -8.53 17.80
C ILE A 236 28.02 -8.61 16.30
N GLU A 237 27.79 -9.78 15.71
CA GLU A 237 28.01 -10.07 14.30
C GLU A 237 26.73 -9.91 13.48
N PHE A 238 26.91 -9.51 12.22
CA PHE A 238 25.85 -9.42 11.22
C PHE A 238 26.09 -10.43 10.11
N PRO A 239 25.03 -10.99 9.49
CA PRO A 239 25.18 -12.08 8.49
C PRO A 239 25.81 -11.64 7.17
N ASN A 240 25.83 -10.34 6.87
CA ASN A 240 26.39 -9.75 5.63
C ASN A 240 26.65 -8.24 5.81
N ASP A 241 27.21 -7.60 4.79
CA ASP A 241 27.54 -6.17 4.78
C ASP A 241 26.38 -5.23 4.37
N ASP A 242 25.16 -5.74 4.19
CA ASP A 242 24.00 -4.90 3.91
C ASP A 242 23.78 -3.94 5.10
N PRO A 243 23.72 -2.61 4.85
CA PRO A 243 23.45 -1.64 5.91
C PRO A 243 22.13 -1.86 6.66
N ASN A 244 21.20 -2.59 6.07
CA ASN A 244 19.91 -2.94 6.67
C ASN A 244 19.88 -4.34 7.27
N ALA A 245 21.00 -5.07 7.26
CA ALA A 245 21.07 -6.39 7.87
C ALA A 245 20.71 -6.33 9.35
N ILE A 246 20.08 -7.39 9.83
CA ILE A 246 19.74 -7.61 11.23
C ILE A 246 20.81 -8.49 11.84
N PRO A 247 21.21 -8.29 13.10
CA PRO A 247 22.14 -9.18 13.79
C PRO A 247 21.68 -10.65 13.74
N ALA A 248 22.62 -11.58 13.68
CA ALA A 248 22.32 -12.99 13.84
C ALA A 248 21.87 -13.26 15.28
N LEU A 249 20.62 -13.70 15.47
CA LEU A 249 20.02 -13.93 16.77
C LEU A 249 19.48 -15.36 16.86
N THR A 250 19.55 -15.94 18.08
CA THR A 250 18.84 -17.18 18.40
C THR A 250 17.33 -16.96 18.49
N SER A 251 16.56 -18.03 18.62
CA SER A 251 15.11 -17.97 18.92
C SER A 251 14.78 -17.30 20.26
N GLN A 252 15.76 -17.16 21.15
CA GLN A 252 15.66 -16.48 22.43
C GLN A 252 16.21 -15.05 22.39
N TYR A 253 16.42 -14.48 21.20
CA TYR A 253 16.94 -13.13 20.95
C TYR A 253 18.39 -12.91 21.39
N GLU A 254 19.15 -13.99 21.73
CA GLU A 254 20.55 -13.91 22.10
C GLU A 254 21.43 -13.77 20.85
N SER A 255 22.43 -12.88 20.94
CA SER A 255 23.42 -12.67 19.88
C SER A 255 24.53 -13.74 19.93
N ASN A 256 25.52 -13.63 19.04
CA ASN A 256 26.76 -14.42 19.10
C ASN A 256 27.58 -14.18 20.39
N VAL A 257 27.31 -13.06 21.11
CA VAL A 257 27.92 -12.79 22.42
C VAL A 257 26.98 -13.30 23.50
N THR A 258 27.36 -14.43 24.12
CA THR A 258 26.56 -15.07 25.17
C THR A 258 26.22 -14.11 26.31
N GLY A 259 24.94 -14.06 26.72
CA GLY A 259 24.44 -13.13 27.74
C GLY A 259 24.10 -11.75 27.21
N MET A 260 24.23 -11.50 25.90
CA MET A 260 23.87 -10.26 25.23
C MET A 260 22.71 -10.48 24.27
N TYR A 261 21.56 -9.86 24.56
CA TYR A 261 20.30 -10.02 23.85
C TYR A 261 19.94 -8.75 23.06
N VAL A 262 19.29 -8.91 21.91
CA VAL A 262 18.86 -7.79 21.06
C VAL A 262 17.36 -7.90 20.81
N ILE A 263 16.61 -6.85 21.14
CA ILE A 263 15.16 -6.81 21.02
C ILE A 263 14.66 -5.61 20.21
N GLY A 264 13.41 -5.66 19.80
CA GLY A 264 12.72 -4.59 19.08
C GLY A 264 13.23 -4.40 17.67
N ALA A 265 13.21 -3.17 17.18
CA ALA A 265 13.49 -2.86 15.78
C ALA A 265 14.91 -3.23 15.33
N LEU A 266 15.90 -3.18 16.22
CA LEU A 266 17.28 -3.61 15.93
C LEU A 266 17.35 -5.12 15.69
N GLY A 267 16.51 -5.92 16.37
CA GLY A 267 16.38 -7.37 16.18
C GLY A 267 15.40 -7.76 15.05
N GLY A 268 14.94 -6.79 14.25
CA GLY A 268 14.01 -7.06 13.13
C GLY A 268 12.53 -6.94 13.46
N TYR A 269 12.18 -6.49 14.66
CA TYR A 269 10.80 -6.32 15.12
C TYR A 269 10.41 -4.83 15.21
N PRO A 270 9.92 -4.22 14.13
CA PRO A 270 9.66 -2.77 14.08
C PRO A 270 8.40 -2.34 14.84
N LEU A 271 7.58 -3.30 15.32
CA LEU A 271 6.31 -3.02 15.97
C LEU A 271 6.47 -2.96 17.49
N ILE A 272 5.83 -1.97 18.11
CA ILE A 272 5.94 -1.67 19.54
C ILE A 272 5.51 -2.86 20.40
N LYS A 273 4.33 -3.46 20.11
CA LYS A 273 3.78 -4.59 20.86
C LYS A 273 4.71 -5.81 20.85
N GLN A 274 5.34 -6.09 19.72
CA GLN A 274 6.35 -7.15 19.59
C GLN A 274 7.57 -6.86 20.48
N ALA A 275 8.10 -5.64 20.42
CA ALA A 275 9.25 -5.25 21.24
C ALA A 275 8.96 -5.34 22.75
N MET A 276 7.74 -4.99 23.17
CA MET A 276 7.32 -5.13 24.57
C MET A 276 7.26 -6.60 25.00
N ASN A 277 6.70 -7.48 24.17
CA ASN A 277 6.66 -8.92 24.43
C ASN A 277 8.06 -9.54 24.50
N GLN A 278 8.96 -9.18 23.59
CA GLN A 278 10.35 -9.63 23.60
C GLN A 278 11.08 -9.20 24.87
N GLY A 279 10.83 -7.97 25.35
CA GLY A 279 11.40 -7.50 26.60
C GLY A 279 10.99 -8.38 27.78
N TYR A 280 9.73 -8.82 27.82
CA TYR A 280 9.25 -9.79 28.82
C TYR A 280 9.93 -11.16 28.62
N GLU A 281 9.89 -11.69 27.43
CA GLU A 281 10.38 -13.03 27.08
C GLU A 281 11.88 -13.19 27.37
N VAL A 282 12.70 -12.20 27.00
CA VAL A 282 14.16 -12.23 27.32
C VAL A 282 14.42 -12.28 28.81
N VAL A 283 13.68 -11.55 29.62
CA VAL A 283 13.84 -11.59 31.08
C VAL A 283 13.50 -12.98 31.62
N GLU A 284 12.43 -13.59 31.14
CA GLU A 284 12.05 -14.96 31.50
C GLU A 284 13.13 -15.98 31.09
N TYR A 285 13.71 -15.85 29.89
CA TYR A 285 14.84 -16.71 29.44
C TYR A 285 16.07 -16.54 30.32
N ILE A 286 16.44 -15.32 30.70
CA ILE A 286 17.54 -15.03 31.60
C ILE A 286 17.30 -15.68 33.00
N LEU A 287 16.07 -15.74 33.45
CA LEU A 287 15.67 -16.39 34.68
C LEU A 287 15.62 -17.93 34.61
N GLY A 288 15.81 -18.48 33.39
CA GLY A 288 15.79 -19.93 33.14
C GLY A 288 14.38 -20.51 33.03
N HIS A 289 13.38 -19.67 32.79
CA HIS A 289 12.02 -20.12 32.55
C HIS A 289 11.82 -20.53 31.07
N ASP A 290 11.13 -21.66 30.88
CA ASP A 290 10.75 -22.12 29.53
C ASP A 290 9.45 -21.39 29.10
N VAL A 291 9.61 -20.21 28.51
CA VAL A 291 8.49 -19.38 28.03
C VAL A 291 8.45 -19.43 26.51
N LYS A 292 7.29 -19.74 25.97
CA LYS A 292 7.07 -19.68 24.52
C LYS A 292 6.84 -18.22 24.08
N PRO A 293 7.23 -17.81 22.84
CA PRO A 293 6.90 -16.48 22.30
C PRO A 293 5.40 -16.17 22.36
N ALA A 294 5.04 -14.89 22.45
CA ALA A 294 3.65 -14.45 22.60
C ALA A 294 2.72 -14.91 21.46
N ASP A 295 3.27 -15.15 20.28
CA ASP A 295 2.57 -15.64 19.10
C ASP A 295 2.44 -17.16 19.00
N HIS A 296 3.14 -17.91 19.88
CA HIS A 296 3.25 -19.37 19.79
C HIS A 296 1.88 -20.06 19.81
N GLU A 297 1.01 -19.72 20.77
CA GLU A 297 -0.31 -20.33 20.88
C GLU A 297 -1.19 -20.02 19.66
N LEU A 298 -1.08 -18.81 19.10
CA LEU A 298 -1.80 -18.42 17.89
C LEU A 298 -1.33 -19.23 16.67
N LEU A 299 -0.03 -19.43 16.52
CA LEU A 299 0.54 -20.24 15.44
C LEU A 299 0.26 -21.72 15.65
N ALA A 300 0.38 -22.24 16.88
CA ALA A 300 0.04 -23.62 17.21
C ALA A 300 -1.42 -23.95 16.85
N ALA A 301 -2.35 -23.07 17.17
CA ALA A 301 -3.76 -23.24 16.79
C ALA A 301 -3.96 -23.26 15.26
N LYS A 302 -3.19 -22.48 14.50
CA LYS A 302 -3.24 -22.48 13.03
C LYS A 302 -2.65 -23.75 12.41
N PHE A 303 -1.67 -24.36 13.06
CA PHE A 303 -0.97 -25.53 12.55
C PHE A 303 -1.51 -26.86 13.07
N ASN A 304 -2.51 -26.82 13.96
CA ASN A 304 -3.07 -28.01 14.62
C ASN A 304 -3.63 -29.07 13.64
N ASP A 305 -4.18 -28.62 12.52
CA ASP A 305 -4.77 -29.51 11.52
C ASP A 305 -3.77 -30.00 10.45
N LEU A 306 -2.49 -29.61 10.58
CA LEU A 306 -1.47 -30.06 9.65
C LEU A 306 -1.04 -31.50 9.95
N PRO A 307 -0.73 -32.29 8.91
CA PRO A 307 -0.35 -33.69 9.05
C PRO A 307 1.10 -33.90 9.49
N TYR A 308 1.65 -32.98 10.32
CA TYR A 308 3.05 -33.02 10.77
C TYR A 308 3.12 -33.18 12.29
N ASP A 309 4.00 -34.08 12.73
CA ASP A 309 4.37 -34.21 14.14
C ASP A 309 5.60 -33.30 14.43
N LEU A 310 5.37 -31.99 14.28
CA LEU A 310 6.38 -30.93 14.47
C LEU A 310 5.82 -29.85 15.39
N ASP A 311 6.71 -29.24 16.15
CA ASP A 311 6.37 -28.01 16.88
C ASP A 311 6.24 -26.79 15.92
N VAL A 312 5.83 -25.66 16.45
CA VAL A 312 5.60 -24.43 15.67
C VAL A 312 6.84 -24.03 14.88
N ASP A 313 8.02 -24.10 15.50
CA ASP A 313 9.28 -23.69 14.84
C ASP A 313 9.70 -24.69 13.77
N GLY A 314 9.46 -25.99 13.98
CA GLY A 314 9.67 -27.04 12.99
C GLY A 314 8.74 -26.89 11.78
N VAL A 315 7.45 -26.54 11.98
CA VAL A 315 6.52 -26.27 10.89
C VAL A 315 6.96 -25.04 10.08
N LEU A 316 7.36 -23.95 10.75
CA LEU A 316 7.83 -22.74 10.09
C LEU A 316 9.08 -23.01 9.25
N ALA A 317 10.04 -23.78 9.78
CA ALA A 317 11.24 -24.17 9.06
C ALA A 317 10.92 -25.01 7.81
N LEU A 318 10.02 -25.99 7.95
CA LEU A 318 9.54 -26.81 6.85
C LEU A 318 8.86 -25.97 5.75
N MET A 319 8.05 -24.99 6.13
CA MET A 319 7.41 -24.08 5.18
C MET A 319 8.44 -23.25 4.40
N GLN A 320 9.45 -22.70 5.07
CA GLN A 320 10.50 -21.92 4.41
C GLN A 320 11.37 -22.78 3.48
N GLU A 321 11.65 -24.02 3.84
CA GLU A 321 12.39 -24.97 3.00
C GLU A 321 11.61 -25.35 1.73
N ARG A 322 10.31 -25.64 1.89
CA ARG A 322 9.47 -26.13 0.78
C ARG A 322 8.93 -25.03 -0.15
N ILE A 323 8.89 -23.77 0.31
CA ILE A 323 8.29 -22.67 -0.45
C ILE A 323 9.36 -21.65 -0.86
N PRO A 324 9.94 -21.77 -2.07
CA PRO A 324 11.09 -20.97 -2.51
C PRO A 324 10.86 -19.45 -2.52
N VAL A 325 9.62 -18.98 -2.71
CA VAL A 325 9.30 -17.56 -2.68
C VAL A 325 9.60 -16.92 -1.31
N PHE A 326 9.64 -17.70 -0.24
CA PHE A 326 9.98 -17.24 1.11
C PHE A 326 11.44 -17.49 1.53
N ALA A 327 12.27 -18.07 0.66
CA ALA A 327 13.67 -18.42 1.00
C ALA A 327 14.52 -17.20 1.42
N GLY A 328 14.18 -15.99 0.94
CA GLY A 328 14.87 -14.74 1.31
C GLY A 328 14.27 -14.01 2.53
N VAL A 329 13.24 -14.58 3.14
CA VAL A 329 12.55 -13.99 4.30
C VAL A 329 13.23 -14.49 5.56
N ASN A 330 13.63 -13.60 6.48
CA ASN A 330 14.19 -14.06 7.74
C ASN A 330 13.11 -14.75 8.62
N ALA A 331 13.53 -15.60 9.54
CA ALA A 331 12.63 -16.41 10.35
C ALA A 331 11.59 -15.59 11.14
N LEU A 332 11.97 -14.38 11.57
CA LEU A 332 11.10 -13.50 12.35
C LEU A 332 10.03 -12.84 11.48
N GLN A 333 10.41 -12.34 10.31
CA GLN A 333 9.46 -11.80 9.33
C GLN A 333 8.52 -12.87 8.80
N PHE A 334 9.03 -14.10 8.65
CA PHE A 334 8.22 -15.22 8.23
C PHE A 334 7.19 -15.62 9.30
N ARG A 335 7.61 -15.63 10.57
CA ARG A 335 6.72 -15.85 11.70
C ARG A 335 5.59 -14.81 11.77
N GLU A 336 5.91 -13.52 11.56
CA GLU A 336 4.91 -12.44 11.46
C GLU A 336 3.96 -12.66 10.27
N LEU A 337 4.49 -13.05 9.10
CA LEU A 337 3.69 -13.34 7.93
C LEU A 337 2.68 -14.47 8.19
N MET A 338 3.09 -15.51 8.91
CA MET A 338 2.22 -16.65 9.24
C MET A 338 1.14 -16.29 10.27
N LEU A 339 1.34 -15.28 11.13
CA LEU A 339 0.27 -14.76 11.98
C LEU A 339 -0.89 -14.18 11.18
N ASP A 340 -0.59 -13.50 10.08
CA ASP A 340 -1.61 -12.93 9.19
C ASP A 340 -2.19 -13.97 8.22
N SER A 341 -1.43 -15.04 7.91
CA SER A 341 -1.81 -16.06 6.94
C SER A 341 -2.77 -17.08 7.55
N THR A 342 -3.53 -17.77 6.68
CA THR A 342 -4.37 -18.92 7.03
C THR A 342 -3.80 -20.17 6.40
N VAL A 343 -3.72 -21.25 7.17
CA VAL A 343 -3.32 -22.57 6.68
C VAL A 343 -4.55 -23.45 6.68
N TRP A 344 -4.80 -24.14 5.57
CA TRP A 344 -5.96 -25.01 5.44
C TRP A 344 -5.67 -26.21 4.55
N VAL A 345 -6.45 -27.26 4.74
CA VAL A 345 -6.31 -28.55 4.08
C VAL A 345 -7.59 -28.84 3.31
N PRO A 346 -7.73 -28.34 2.07
CA PRO A 346 -8.92 -28.59 1.25
C PRO A 346 -8.95 -30.04 0.78
N LYS A 347 -10.17 -30.58 0.57
CA LYS A 347 -10.38 -31.91 0.01
C LYS A 347 -10.26 -31.88 -1.51
N LYS A 348 -9.95 -33.03 -2.10
CA LYS A 348 -9.90 -33.16 -3.56
C LYS A 348 -11.17 -32.65 -4.23
N GLY A 349 -10.99 -31.72 -5.18
CA GLY A 349 -12.07 -31.10 -5.93
C GLY A 349 -12.72 -29.89 -5.26
N ASP A 350 -12.33 -29.55 -4.04
CA ASP A 350 -12.77 -28.29 -3.41
C ASP A 350 -12.28 -27.10 -4.24
N VAL A 351 -13.15 -26.11 -4.40
CA VAL A 351 -12.82 -24.87 -5.10
C VAL A 351 -12.07 -23.94 -4.16
N VAL A 352 -10.84 -23.58 -4.53
CA VAL A 352 -10.05 -22.58 -3.78
C VAL A 352 -10.56 -21.17 -4.09
N PHE A 353 -10.76 -20.86 -5.37
CA PHE A 353 -11.48 -19.68 -5.86
C PHE A 353 -11.92 -19.89 -7.32
N ASN A 354 -12.94 -19.16 -7.75
CA ASN A 354 -13.43 -19.20 -9.12
C ASN A 354 -12.79 -18.09 -9.98
N LYS A 355 -12.74 -18.37 -11.28
CA LYS A 355 -12.45 -17.33 -12.27
C LYS A 355 -13.48 -16.21 -12.16
N ASN A 356 -13.00 -14.97 -12.28
CA ASN A 356 -13.74 -13.72 -12.09
C ASN A 356 -14.15 -13.38 -10.65
N ASP A 357 -13.74 -14.15 -9.64
CA ASP A 357 -13.86 -13.72 -8.25
C ASP A 357 -12.98 -12.48 -7.99
N TYR A 358 -13.44 -11.59 -7.12
CA TYR A 358 -12.69 -10.39 -6.70
C TYR A 358 -11.76 -10.63 -5.50
N THR A 359 -11.50 -11.88 -5.14
CA THR A 359 -10.54 -12.20 -4.08
C THR A 359 -9.12 -11.91 -4.57
N ASN A 360 -8.25 -11.46 -3.68
CA ASN A 360 -6.89 -11.03 -4.01
C ASN A 360 -5.82 -11.58 -3.07
N THR A 361 -6.14 -12.63 -2.32
CA THR A 361 -5.18 -13.35 -1.48
C THR A 361 -4.19 -14.13 -2.33
N PHE A 362 -3.01 -14.37 -1.77
CA PHE A 362 -1.92 -15.12 -2.38
C PHE A 362 -1.83 -16.51 -1.76
N PHE A 363 -1.62 -17.52 -2.57
CA PHE A 363 -1.57 -18.91 -2.12
C PHE A 363 -0.22 -19.54 -2.43
N THR A 364 0.32 -20.29 -1.47
CA THR A 364 1.47 -21.18 -1.67
C THR A 364 1.09 -22.62 -1.33
N ILE A 365 1.70 -23.58 -2.03
CA ILE A 365 1.42 -25.01 -1.89
C ILE A 365 2.53 -25.61 -1.04
N LEU A 366 2.17 -26.00 0.20
CA LEU A 366 3.10 -26.67 1.12
C LEU A 366 3.16 -28.15 0.88
N GLU A 367 2.02 -28.78 0.51
CA GLU A 367 1.91 -30.20 0.21
C GLU A 367 0.85 -30.46 -0.85
N GLY A 368 1.03 -31.56 -1.63
CA GLY A 368 0.09 -31.92 -2.68
C GLY A 368 0.18 -31.06 -3.93
N ALA A 369 -0.95 -30.89 -4.62
CA ALA A 369 -1.05 -30.11 -5.84
C ALA A 369 -2.45 -29.49 -6.00
N VAL A 370 -2.54 -28.46 -6.85
CA VAL A 370 -3.80 -27.84 -7.27
C VAL A 370 -3.93 -27.89 -8.79
N ASP A 371 -5.18 -27.94 -9.27
CA ASP A 371 -5.53 -27.87 -10.68
C ASP A 371 -6.01 -26.44 -11.02
N ILE A 372 -5.27 -25.74 -11.85
CA ILE A 372 -5.58 -24.38 -12.30
C ILE A 372 -6.26 -24.44 -13.67
N GLU A 373 -7.55 -24.14 -13.73
CA GLU A 373 -8.34 -24.09 -14.95
C GLU A 373 -8.44 -22.66 -15.49
N ILE A 374 -7.69 -22.37 -16.55
CA ILE A 374 -7.67 -21.06 -17.20
C ILE A 374 -8.88 -20.93 -18.14
N ASN A 375 -9.17 -22.00 -18.89
CA ASN A 375 -10.34 -22.15 -19.76
C ASN A 375 -10.67 -23.65 -19.96
N SER A 376 -11.71 -23.96 -20.72
CA SER A 376 -12.16 -25.33 -20.95
C SER A 376 -11.11 -26.25 -21.61
N GLN A 377 -10.05 -25.71 -22.20
CA GLN A 377 -9.01 -26.45 -22.93
C GLN A 377 -7.68 -26.47 -22.18
N LEU A 378 -7.44 -25.50 -21.27
CA LEU A 378 -6.15 -25.34 -20.59
C LEU A 378 -6.33 -25.52 -19.09
N LYS A 379 -5.83 -26.64 -18.58
CA LYS A 379 -5.66 -26.95 -17.16
C LYS A 379 -4.20 -27.18 -16.87
N ILE A 380 -3.71 -26.60 -15.77
CA ILE A 380 -2.32 -26.69 -15.35
C ILE A 380 -2.31 -27.23 -13.92
N GLU A 381 -1.61 -28.34 -13.70
CA GLU A 381 -1.32 -28.84 -12.36
C GLU A 381 -0.15 -28.06 -11.77
N SER A 382 -0.28 -27.61 -10.52
CA SER A 382 0.74 -26.88 -9.79
C SER A 382 1.01 -27.57 -8.45
N GLY A 383 2.26 -28.00 -8.23
CA GLY A 383 2.66 -28.83 -7.07
C GLY A 383 3.39 -28.03 -5.99
N VAL A 384 3.98 -28.77 -5.03
CA VAL A 384 4.69 -28.27 -3.86
C VAL A 384 5.72 -27.22 -4.23
N GLY A 385 5.81 -26.16 -3.42
CA GLY A 385 6.73 -25.04 -3.60
C GLY A 385 6.24 -23.99 -4.61
N SER A 386 5.21 -24.31 -5.39
CA SER A 386 4.58 -23.36 -6.30
C SER A 386 3.64 -22.42 -5.55
N PHE A 387 3.30 -21.32 -6.22
CA PHE A 387 2.33 -20.35 -5.74
C PHE A 387 1.35 -19.95 -6.86
N PHE A 388 0.19 -19.42 -6.47
CA PHE A 388 -0.83 -18.94 -7.39
C PHE A 388 -1.62 -17.77 -6.77
N GLY A 389 -2.42 -17.08 -7.60
CA GLY A 389 -3.15 -15.89 -7.17
C GLY A 389 -2.35 -14.60 -7.29
N GLU A 390 -1.09 -14.65 -7.73
CA GLU A 390 -0.21 -13.50 -7.94
C GLU A 390 -0.74 -12.52 -8.99
N MET A 391 -1.48 -13.01 -9.98
CA MET A 391 -2.06 -12.17 -11.04
C MET A 391 -3.02 -11.14 -10.44
N SER A 392 -3.93 -11.56 -9.56
CA SER A 392 -4.85 -10.66 -8.86
C SER A 392 -4.15 -9.85 -7.76
N LEU A 393 -3.16 -10.45 -7.09
CA LEU A 393 -2.35 -9.77 -6.08
C LEU A 393 -1.68 -8.52 -6.65
N MET A 394 -1.04 -8.67 -7.82
CA MET A 394 -0.24 -7.62 -8.45
C MET A 394 -1.10 -6.60 -9.20
N SER A 395 -2.14 -7.06 -9.91
CA SER A 395 -3.00 -6.18 -10.73
C SER A 395 -4.20 -5.59 -9.98
N GLY A 396 -4.55 -6.15 -8.82
CA GLY A 396 -5.78 -5.79 -8.09
C GLY A 396 -7.08 -6.25 -8.76
N ARG A 397 -7.01 -6.98 -9.88
CA ARG A 397 -8.14 -7.40 -10.71
C ARG A 397 -8.72 -8.75 -10.29
N ARG A 398 -9.81 -9.15 -10.96
CA ARG A 398 -10.48 -10.45 -10.80
C ARG A 398 -9.54 -11.62 -11.02
N ARG A 399 -9.84 -12.75 -10.41
CA ARG A 399 -9.13 -14.01 -10.64
C ARG A 399 -9.16 -14.40 -12.12
N SER A 400 -8.01 -14.73 -12.66
CA SER A 400 -7.84 -15.08 -14.09
C SER A 400 -8.18 -16.54 -14.41
N ALA A 401 -8.29 -17.39 -13.38
CA ALA A 401 -8.53 -18.83 -13.49
C ALA A 401 -9.39 -19.34 -12.32
N THR A 402 -9.99 -20.52 -12.47
CA THR A 402 -10.55 -21.28 -11.36
C THR A 402 -9.51 -22.26 -10.84
N VAL A 403 -9.38 -22.38 -9.52
CA VAL A 403 -8.42 -23.29 -8.89
C VAL A 403 -9.14 -24.31 -8.03
N TYR A 404 -8.80 -25.58 -8.22
CA TYR A 404 -9.32 -26.72 -7.48
C TYR A 404 -8.20 -27.42 -6.72
N ALA A 405 -8.50 -27.98 -5.57
CA ALA A 405 -7.59 -28.89 -4.88
C ALA A 405 -7.46 -30.20 -5.67
N GLY A 406 -6.25 -30.55 -6.12
CA GLY A 406 -5.98 -31.73 -6.94
C GLY A 406 -5.96 -33.05 -6.17
N GLY A 407 -5.80 -32.98 -4.84
CA GLY A 407 -5.74 -34.11 -3.91
C GLY A 407 -5.77 -33.63 -2.47
N GLU A 408 -5.26 -34.45 -1.56
CA GLU A 408 -4.91 -33.96 -0.23
C GLU A 408 -3.78 -32.95 -0.39
N CYS A 409 -4.06 -31.69 -0.17
CA CYS A 409 -3.07 -30.63 -0.28
C CYS A 409 -3.12 -29.72 0.95
N VAL A 410 -1.99 -29.09 1.24
CA VAL A 410 -1.86 -28.07 2.28
C VAL A 410 -1.55 -26.75 1.61
N LEU A 411 -2.42 -25.77 1.83
CA LEU A 411 -2.33 -24.44 1.26
C LEU A 411 -2.06 -23.40 2.36
N VAL A 412 -1.19 -22.45 2.07
CA VAL A 412 -1.01 -21.25 2.88
C VAL A 412 -1.59 -20.08 2.12
N GLU A 413 -2.66 -19.52 2.64
CA GLU A 413 -3.33 -18.34 2.12
C GLU A 413 -2.81 -17.09 2.84
N THR A 414 -2.17 -16.21 2.10
CA THR A 414 -1.60 -14.96 2.64
C THR A 414 -2.39 -13.75 2.15
N PRO A 415 -2.84 -12.86 3.05
CA PRO A 415 -3.55 -11.65 2.68
C PRO A 415 -2.71 -10.75 1.78
N ARG A 416 -3.37 -10.05 0.84
CA ARG A 416 -2.72 -9.13 -0.09
C ARG A 416 -1.83 -8.11 0.63
N ARG A 417 -2.33 -7.50 1.70
CA ARG A 417 -1.61 -6.51 2.50
C ARG A 417 -0.25 -7.03 2.97
N SER A 418 -0.21 -8.24 3.55
CA SER A 418 0.99 -8.85 4.08
C SER A 418 1.99 -9.18 2.98
N MET A 419 1.50 -9.68 1.81
CA MET A 419 2.35 -9.91 0.65
C MET A 419 2.90 -8.62 0.04
N ILE A 420 2.12 -7.56 -0.10
CA ILE A 420 2.60 -6.26 -0.61
C ILE A 420 3.65 -5.65 0.32
N LYS A 421 3.47 -5.78 1.65
CA LYS A 421 4.47 -5.38 2.63
C LYS A 421 5.79 -6.16 2.43
N LEU A 422 5.70 -7.47 2.22
CA LEU A 422 6.85 -8.35 1.99
C LEU A 422 7.57 -8.00 0.68
N ILE A 423 6.84 -7.84 -0.42
CA ILE A 423 7.34 -7.44 -1.75
C ILE A 423 8.08 -6.10 -1.68
N SER A 424 7.56 -5.13 -0.91
CA SER A 424 8.16 -3.79 -0.78
C SER A 424 9.43 -3.80 0.05
N SER A 425 9.59 -4.77 0.96
CA SER A 425 10.72 -4.83 1.90
C SER A 425 11.82 -5.81 1.49
N ILE A 426 11.51 -6.84 0.68
CA ILE A 426 12.45 -7.90 0.31
C ILE A 426 12.53 -8.04 -1.21
N GLU A 427 13.62 -7.53 -1.78
CA GLU A 427 13.85 -7.52 -3.23
C GLU A 427 13.88 -8.94 -3.84
N ALA A 428 14.35 -9.95 -3.10
CA ALA A 428 14.37 -11.34 -3.56
C ALA A 428 12.95 -11.87 -3.81
N VAL A 429 12.00 -11.59 -2.91
CA VAL A 429 10.59 -11.98 -3.05
C VAL A 429 9.96 -11.27 -4.25
N LYS A 430 10.20 -9.97 -4.38
CA LYS A 430 9.71 -9.17 -5.51
C LYS A 430 10.17 -9.74 -6.84
N ARG A 431 11.47 -10.03 -6.97
CA ARG A 431 12.06 -10.57 -8.19
C ARG A 431 11.41 -11.90 -8.60
N VAL A 432 11.26 -12.84 -7.67
CA VAL A 432 10.63 -14.14 -7.95
C VAL A 432 9.19 -13.98 -8.43
N LEU A 433 8.43 -13.08 -7.81
CA LEU A 433 7.05 -12.79 -8.21
C LEU A 433 6.97 -12.10 -9.58
N ASP A 434 7.83 -11.12 -9.84
CA ASP A 434 7.89 -10.41 -11.12
C ASP A 434 8.26 -11.35 -12.26
N GLU A 435 9.31 -12.16 -12.10
CA GLU A 435 9.73 -13.17 -13.08
C GLU A 435 8.61 -14.17 -13.38
N THR A 436 7.96 -14.70 -12.34
CA THR A 436 6.85 -15.65 -12.50
C THR A 436 5.65 -14.99 -13.18
N PHE A 437 5.31 -13.76 -12.81
CA PHE A 437 4.21 -13.01 -13.43
C PHE A 437 4.48 -12.81 -14.93
N ILE A 438 5.70 -12.42 -15.30
CA ILE A 438 6.07 -12.21 -16.71
C ILE A 438 5.96 -13.51 -17.50
N VAL A 439 6.56 -14.61 -17.00
CA VAL A 439 6.51 -15.91 -17.68
C VAL A 439 5.09 -16.39 -17.88
N ARG A 440 4.27 -16.35 -16.82
CA ARG A 440 2.87 -16.77 -16.89
C ARG A 440 2.03 -15.89 -17.81
N THR A 441 2.29 -14.58 -17.79
CA THR A 441 1.62 -13.65 -18.73
C THR A 441 1.97 -13.99 -20.17
N ILE A 442 3.25 -14.20 -20.48
CA ILE A 442 3.69 -14.60 -21.81
C ILE A 442 3.04 -15.93 -22.22
N GLN A 443 3.06 -16.93 -21.36
CA GLN A 443 2.43 -18.22 -21.61
C GLN A 443 0.93 -18.08 -21.90
N GLN A 444 0.18 -17.50 -20.98
CA GLN A 444 -1.28 -17.42 -21.09
C GLN A 444 -1.76 -16.59 -22.27
N LYS A 445 -1.06 -15.51 -22.59
CA LYS A 445 -1.53 -14.54 -23.60
C LYS A 445 -0.93 -14.79 -25.00
N PHE A 446 0.32 -15.23 -25.04
CA PHE A 446 1.06 -15.29 -26.31
C PHE A 446 1.41 -16.72 -26.72
N ALA A 447 1.75 -17.60 -25.76
CA ALA A 447 2.31 -18.90 -26.05
C ALA A 447 1.73 -20.03 -25.18
N PRO A 448 0.40 -20.28 -25.22
CA PRO A 448 -0.25 -21.23 -24.31
C PRO A 448 0.26 -22.67 -24.42
N ASP A 449 0.73 -23.04 -25.59
CA ASP A 449 1.23 -24.39 -25.88
C ASP A 449 2.75 -24.53 -25.68
N THR A 450 3.44 -23.45 -25.25
CA THR A 450 4.90 -23.45 -25.08
C THR A 450 5.27 -23.72 -23.61
N PRO A 451 6.18 -24.67 -23.34
CA PRO A 451 6.66 -24.94 -22.00
C PRO A 451 7.28 -23.72 -21.33
N ILE A 452 7.06 -23.56 -20.02
CA ILE A 452 7.61 -22.43 -19.24
C ILE A 452 9.12 -22.31 -19.38
N ALA A 453 9.84 -23.43 -19.39
CA ALA A 453 11.30 -23.45 -19.52
C ALA A 453 11.80 -22.78 -20.82
N GLU A 454 11.03 -22.81 -21.90
CA GLU A 454 11.37 -22.18 -23.17
C GLU A 454 11.05 -20.67 -23.18
N LEU A 455 10.14 -20.22 -22.29
CA LEU A 455 9.74 -18.83 -22.17
C LEU A 455 10.63 -18.05 -21.19
N GLN A 456 11.32 -18.74 -20.27
CA GLN A 456 12.21 -18.10 -19.28
C GLN A 456 13.25 -17.15 -19.88
N PRO A 457 13.99 -17.50 -20.97
CA PRO A 457 14.95 -16.59 -21.58
C PRO A 457 14.34 -15.31 -22.12
N ILE A 458 13.08 -15.36 -22.59
CA ILE A 458 12.34 -14.20 -23.08
C ILE A 458 11.88 -13.34 -21.90
N ALA A 459 11.34 -13.99 -20.86
CA ALA A 459 10.92 -13.31 -19.66
C ALA A 459 12.09 -12.59 -18.92
N ALA A 460 13.27 -13.21 -18.93
CA ALA A 460 14.48 -12.62 -18.31
C ALA A 460 14.97 -11.34 -19.04
N LYS A 461 14.64 -11.17 -20.34
CA LYS A 461 14.94 -9.95 -21.09
C LYS A 461 13.86 -8.88 -20.96
N ALA A 462 12.65 -9.26 -20.61
CA ALA A 462 11.53 -8.33 -20.47
C ALA A 462 11.76 -7.35 -19.33
N LYS A 463 11.34 -6.10 -19.53
CA LYS A 463 11.51 -5.02 -18.55
C LYS A 463 10.16 -4.50 -18.07
N ILE A 464 10.07 -4.21 -16.78
CA ILE A 464 8.91 -3.54 -16.22
C ILE A 464 9.17 -2.03 -16.22
N HIS A 465 8.27 -1.27 -16.84
CA HIS A 465 8.28 0.18 -16.84
C HIS A 465 7.06 0.71 -16.11
N GLN A 466 7.26 1.80 -15.34
CA GLN A 466 6.20 2.52 -14.63
C GLN A 466 6.02 3.88 -15.26
N TYR A 467 4.77 4.29 -15.44
CA TYR A 467 4.38 5.56 -16.04
C TYR A 467 3.40 6.30 -15.13
N GLN A 468 3.60 7.60 -14.99
CA GLN A 468 2.67 8.47 -14.28
C GLN A 468 1.45 8.81 -15.16
N PRO A 469 0.32 9.23 -14.58
CA PRO A 469 -0.83 9.68 -15.35
C PRO A 469 -0.43 10.74 -16.38
N LYS A 470 -0.87 10.57 -17.64
CA LYS A 470 -0.56 11.39 -18.81
C LYS A 470 0.87 11.25 -19.36
N GLU A 471 1.73 10.42 -18.77
CA GLU A 471 3.05 10.14 -19.31
C GLU A 471 2.95 9.31 -20.60
N ILE A 472 3.73 9.70 -21.58
CA ILE A 472 3.71 9.08 -22.91
C ILE A 472 4.58 7.83 -22.89
N ILE A 473 4.01 6.69 -23.31
CA ILE A 473 4.72 5.41 -23.47
C ILE A 473 5.48 5.38 -24.81
N PHE A 474 4.81 5.78 -25.88
CA PHE A 474 5.39 6.02 -27.22
C PHE A 474 4.50 6.96 -28.02
N LYS A 475 5.08 7.66 -28.99
CA LYS A 475 4.38 8.61 -29.86
C LYS A 475 4.06 8.02 -31.22
N GLU A 476 3.02 8.54 -31.83
CA GLU A 476 2.75 8.32 -33.26
C GLU A 476 3.98 8.69 -34.10
N GLY A 477 4.38 7.81 -35.02
CA GLY A 477 5.57 7.96 -35.87
C GLY A 477 6.88 7.44 -35.28
N ASP A 478 6.95 7.10 -33.99
CA ASP A 478 8.12 6.51 -33.37
C ASP A 478 8.45 5.13 -33.97
N GLU A 479 9.72 4.73 -33.91
CA GLU A 479 10.15 3.39 -34.30
C GLU A 479 9.63 2.35 -33.33
N ALA A 480 9.17 1.20 -33.85
CA ALA A 480 8.63 0.13 -33.03
C ALA A 480 9.77 -0.76 -32.46
N ASP A 481 10.11 -0.58 -31.21
CA ASP A 481 11.21 -1.24 -30.50
C ASP A 481 10.76 -2.40 -29.61
N ALA A 482 9.55 -2.31 -29.03
CA ALA A 482 9.02 -3.29 -28.08
C ALA A 482 7.49 -3.43 -28.19
N LEU A 483 6.99 -4.61 -27.78
CA LEU A 483 5.61 -4.84 -27.43
C LEU A 483 5.45 -4.49 -25.95
N HIS A 484 4.47 -3.68 -25.58
CA HIS A 484 4.14 -3.41 -24.19
C HIS A 484 2.90 -4.19 -23.79
N PHE A 485 2.98 -4.93 -22.71
CA PHE A 485 1.82 -5.57 -22.09
C PHE A 485 1.45 -4.81 -20.81
N ILE A 486 0.25 -4.27 -20.73
CA ILE A 486 -0.20 -3.51 -19.58
C ILE A 486 -0.42 -4.47 -18.41
N ARG A 487 0.47 -4.40 -17.41
CA ARG A 487 0.41 -5.21 -16.20
C ARG A 487 -0.61 -4.65 -15.20
N ASN A 488 -0.56 -3.35 -14.99
CA ASN A 488 -1.45 -2.62 -14.08
C ASN A 488 -1.79 -1.24 -14.67
N GLY A 489 -2.93 -0.68 -14.26
CA GLY A 489 -3.40 0.60 -14.79
C GLY A 489 -4.07 0.47 -16.14
N SER A 490 -3.98 1.53 -16.95
CA SER A 490 -4.64 1.63 -18.25
C SER A 490 -4.02 2.75 -19.07
N VAL A 491 -4.24 2.70 -20.38
CA VAL A 491 -3.70 3.71 -21.30
C VAL A 491 -4.77 4.26 -22.23
N THR A 492 -4.56 5.49 -22.70
CA THR A 492 -5.30 6.11 -23.79
C THR A 492 -4.47 6.00 -25.06
N VAL A 493 -5.14 5.73 -26.17
CA VAL A 493 -4.57 5.72 -27.51
C VAL A 493 -5.14 6.93 -28.26
N SER A 494 -4.30 7.83 -28.72
CA SER A 494 -4.69 9.05 -29.42
C SER A 494 -3.93 9.19 -30.74
N THR A 495 -4.53 9.91 -31.67
CA THR A 495 -3.90 10.28 -32.96
C THR A 495 -4.13 11.75 -33.25
N GLN A 496 -3.32 12.32 -34.12
CA GLN A 496 -3.46 13.71 -34.56
C GLN A 496 -4.50 13.79 -35.68
N ILE A 497 -5.60 14.49 -35.44
CA ILE A 497 -6.62 14.81 -36.44
C ILE A 497 -6.74 16.35 -36.52
N ASP A 498 -6.50 16.93 -37.67
CA ASP A 498 -6.53 18.38 -37.91
C ASP A 498 -5.72 19.21 -36.88
N GLY A 499 -4.59 18.65 -36.41
CA GLY A 499 -3.69 19.29 -35.44
C GLY A 499 -4.19 19.24 -33.99
N ARG A 500 -5.17 18.40 -33.66
CA ARG A 500 -5.65 18.13 -32.31
C ARG A 500 -5.42 16.67 -31.94
N ASP A 501 -5.06 16.41 -30.68
CA ASP A 501 -4.99 15.06 -30.13
C ASP A 501 -6.41 14.55 -29.88
N VAL A 502 -6.82 13.51 -30.60
CA VAL A 502 -8.12 12.87 -30.44
C VAL A 502 -7.93 11.50 -29.82
N VAL A 503 -8.54 11.25 -28.68
CA VAL A 503 -8.51 9.94 -28.03
C VAL A 503 -9.39 8.96 -28.82
N MET A 504 -8.74 7.92 -29.35
CA MET A 504 -9.37 6.90 -30.19
C MET A 504 -9.86 5.70 -29.40
N SER A 505 -9.15 5.33 -28.36
CA SER A 505 -9.53 4.20 -27.53
C SER A 505 -8.88 4.24 -26.15
N TYR A 506 -9.47 3.46 -25.26
CA TYR A 506 -8.96 3.14 -23.94
C TYR A 506 -8.56 1.67 -23.89
N VAL A 507 -7.38 1.39 -23.36
CA VAL A 507 -6.86 0.02 -23.28
C VAL A 507 -6.57 -0.31 -21.79
N PRO A 508 -7.30 -1.27 -21.21
CA PRO A 508 -7.12 -1.67 -19.82
C PRO A 508 -5.93 -2.61 -19.62
N ALA A 509 -5.58 -2.89 -18.37
CA ALA A 509 -4.58 -3.90 -18.02
C ALA A 509 -4.94 -5.29 -18.61
N ASN A 510 -3.96 -6.16 -18.66
CA ASN A 510 -3.98 -7.48 -19.30
C ASN A 510 -4.11 -7.44 -20.84
N THR A 511 -3.80 -6.32 -21.45
CA THR A 511 -3.90 -6.12 -22.89
C THR A 511 -2.54 -5.69 -23.46
N PRO A 512 -2.10 -6.23 -24.63
CA PRO A 512 -0.91 -5.75 -25.31
C PRO A 512 -1.20 -4.46 -26.08
N ILE A 513 -0.18 -3.60 -26.20
CA ILE A 513 -0.18 -2.37 -27.00
C ILE A 513 1.10 -2.29 -27.84
N GLY A 514 1.02 -1.61 -28.99
CA GLY A 514 2.15 -1.43 -29.90
C GLY A 514 2.42 -2.61 -30.82
N GLU A 515 1.56 -3.63 -30.82
CA GLU A 515 1.63 -4.83 -31.65
C GLU A 515 1.47 -4.53 -33.14
N MET A 516 0.67 -3.51 -33.49
CA MET A 516 0.36 -3.16 -34.90
C MET A 516 1.63 -2.82 -35.68
N ALA A 517 2.46 -1.98 -35.10
CA ALA A 517 3.70 -1.54 -35.70
C ALA A 517 4.74 -2.66 -35.84
N LEU A 518 4.83 -3.54 -34.82
CA LEU A 518 5.74 -4.67 -34.84
C LEU A 518 5.36 -5.74 -35.87
N LEU A 519 4.07 -6.05 -36.00
CA LEU A 519 3.56 -7.02 -36.96
C LEU A 519 3.64 -6.48 -38.40
N GLY A 520 3.39 -5.18 -38.58
CA GLY A 520 3.46 -4.50 -39.90
C GLY A 520 4.88 -4.06 -40.28
N ASN A 521 5.83 -4.16 -39.35
CA ASN A 521 7.18 -3.61 -39.51
C ASN A 521 7.17 -2.13 -39.93
N THR A 522 6.28 -1.35 -39.29
CA THR A 522 6.04 0.08 -39.54
C THR A 522 6.37 0.90 -38.29
N THR A 523 6.24 2.22 -38.38
CA THR A 523 6.26 3.11 -37.23
C THR A 523 4.98 3.01 -36.38
N ARG A 524 5.00 3.50 -35.14
CA ARG A 524 3.84 3.56 -34.25
C ARG A 524 2.69 4.31 -34.94
N SER A 525 1.52 3.70 -34.99
CA SER A 525 0.34 4.23 -35.68
C SER A 525 -0.49 5.22 -34.84
N ALA A 526 -0.17 5.36 -33.55
CA ALA A 526 -0.84 6.25 -32.64
C ALA A 526 0.07 6.58 -31.43
N THR A 527 -0.23 7.66 -30.74
CA THR A 527 0.37 8.01 -29.45
C THR A 527 -0.33 7.26 -28.33
N VAL A 528 0.44 6.64 -27.44
CA VAL A 528 -0.08 5.94 -26.26
C VAL A 528 0.44 6.61 -25.01
N ALA A 529 -0.48 7.00 -24.12
CA ALA A 529 -0.17 7.64 -22.85
C ALA A 529 -0.88 6.91 -21.69
N ALA A 530 -0.26 6.91 -20.52
CA ALA A 530 -0.85 6.36 -19.33
C ALA A 530 -2.10 7.17 -18.92
N ALA A 531 -3.25 6.52 -18.82
CA ALA A 531 -4.48 7.17 -18.34
C ALA A 531 -4.47 7.39 -16.84
N VAL A 532 -3.87 6.45 -16.13
CA VAL A 532 -3.65 6.41 -14.68
C VAL A 532 -2.23 5.93 -14.43
N LYS A 533 -1.78 5.83 -13.18
CA LYS A 533 -0.48 5.21 -12.87
C LYS A 533 -0.46 3.80 -13.48
N THR A 534 0.43 3.57 -14.43
CA THR A 534 0.43 2.37 -15.28
C THR A 534 1.77 1.66 -15.21
N GLU A 535 1.73 0.33 -15.13
CA GLU A 535 2.90 -0.53 -15.29
C GLU A 535 2.77 -1.35 -16.58
N THR A 536 3.85 -1.40 -17.37
CA THR A 536 3.92 -2.26 -18.54
C THR A 536 5.09 -3.22 -18.49
N ILE A 537 4.90 -4.40 -19.06
CA ILE A 537 5.99 -5.34 -19.38
C ILE A 537 6.37 -5.09 -20.84
N ALA A 538 7.58 -4.58 -21.08
CA ALA A 538 8.14 -4.37 -22.41
C ALA A 538 8.88 -5.63 -22.86
N ILE A 539 8.44 -6.22 -23.97
CA ILE A 539 9.07 -7.35 -24.66
C ILE A 539 9.73 -6.79 -25.91
N ASP A 540 11.04 -6.84 -25.99
CA ASP A 540 11.77 -6.30 -27.13
C ASP A 540 11.40 -6.99 -28.46
N LYS A 541 11.63 -6.31 -29.57
CA LYS A 541 11.28 -6.77 -30.92
C LYS A 541 11.85 -8.15 -31.26
N GLU A 542 13.07 -8.46 -30.82
CA GLU A 542 13.71 -9.76 -31.07
C GLU A 542 12.98 -10.87 -30.31
N SER A 543 12.73 -10.66 -29.03
CA SER A 543 11.98 -11.58 -28.17
C SER A 543 10.55 -11.79 -28.66
N PHE A 544 9.89 -10.73 -29.14
CA PHE A 544 8.55 -10.83 -29.74
C PHE A 544 8.55 -11.65 -31.03
N ASN A 545 9.52 -11.45 -31.92
CA ASN A 545 9.67 -12.26 -33.14
C ASN A 545 9.92 -13.73 -32.80
N LEU A 546 10.74 -14.02 -31.80
CA LEU A 546 10.98 -15.37 -31.31
C LEU A 546 9.69 -16.04 -30.79
N LEU A 547 8.82 -15.28 -30.10
CA LEU A 547 7.50 -15.76 -29.65
C LEU A 547 6.60 -16.09 -30.85
N LEU A 548 6.60 -15.25 -31.90
CA LEU A 548 5.83 -15.48 -33.12
C LEU A 548 6.29 -16.75 -33.86
N GLU A 549 7.58 -17.06 -33.81
CA GLU A 549 8.14 -18.27 -34.44
C GLU A 549 7.83 -19.55 -33.64
N ARG A 550 7.86 -19.45 -32.31
CA ARG A 550 7.68 -20.61 -31.40
C ARG A 550 6.23 -20.96 -31.11
N SER A 551 5.33 -19.99 -31.14
CA SER A 551 3.93 -20.20 -30.79
C SER A 551 3.05 -20.32 -32.04
N ALA A 552 2.59 -21.54 -32.34
CA ALA A 552 1.66 -21.78 -33.43
C ALA A 552 0.37 -20.95 -33.24
N GLY A 553 -0.07 -20.28 -34.30
CA GLY A 553 -1.29 -19.48 -34.28
C GLY A 553 -1.22 -18.14 -33.51
N LEU A 554 -0.10 -17.79 -32.86
CA LEU A 554 0.05 -16.48 -32.21
C LEU A 554 -0.08 -15.35 -33.24
N LYS A 555 0.61 -15.49 -34.38
CA LYS A 555 0.57 -14.50 -35.45
C LYS A 555 -0.86 -14.26 -35.96
N GLU A 556 -1.63 -15.31 -36.16
CA GLU A 556 -3.03 -15.21 -36.61
C GLU A 556 -3.93 -14.54 -35.55
N ARG A 557 -3.77 -14.91 -34.28
CA ARG A 557 -4.51 -14.26 -33.17
C ARG A 557 -4.19 -12.75 -33.09
N MET A 558 -2.91 -12.40 -33.19
CA MET A 558 -2.48 -10.99 -33.14
C MET A 558 -2.96 -10.22 -34.36
N GLN A 559 -2.94 -10.82 -35.57
CA GLN A 559 -3.47 -10.19 -36.76
C GLN A 559 -4.98 -9.94 -36.68
N LYS A 560 -5.72 -10.89 -36.12
CA LYS A 560 -7.16 -10.73 -35.90
C LYS A 560 -7.44 -9.59 -34.93
N MET A 561 -6.71 -9.51 -33.81
CA MET A 561 -6.82 -8.41 -32.84
C MET A 561 -6.52 -7.05 -33.50
N VAL A 562 -5.47 -6.96 -34.31
CA VAL A 562 -5.12 -5.75 -35.07
C VAL A 562 -6.26 -5.35 -36.00
N GLN A 563 -6.85 -6.30 -36.70
CA GLN A 563 -7.95 -6.05 -37.62
C GLN A 563 -9.22 -5.54 -36.90
N GLU A 564 -9.55 -6.13 -35.76
CA GLU A 564 -10.66 -5.68 -34.91
C GLU A 564 -10.42 -4.25 -34.39
N ARG A 565 -9.22 -3.95 -33.87
CA ARG A 565 -8.84 -2.61 -33.43
C ARG A 565 -8.84 -1.57 -34.55
N HIS A 566 -8.38 -1.96 -35.75
CA HIS A 566 -8.41 -1.06 -36.88
C HIS A 566 -9.85 -0.69 -37.26
N GLN A 567 -10.77 -1.64 -37.24
CA GLN A 567 -12.20 -1.39 -37.50
C GLN A 567 -12.81 -0.45 -36.47
N GLN A 568 -12.53 -0.68 -35.19
CA GLN A 568 -12.96 0.20 -34.10
C GLN A 568 -12.41 1.62 -34.23
N ASN A 569 -11.11 1.76 -34.53
CA ASN A 569 -10.49 3.07 -34.73
C ASN A 569 -11.11 3.85 -35.91
N VAL A 570 -11.39 3.19 -37.03
CA VAL A 570 -12.07 3.82 -38.17
C VAL A 570 -13.48 4.28 -37.82
N ALA A 571 -14.20 3.51 -37.04
CA ALA A 571 -15.54 3.88 -36.54
C ALA A 571 -15.50 5.15 -35.67
N LEU A 572 -14.54 5.23 -34.74
CA LEU A 572 -14.37 6.39 -33.84
C LEU A 572 -13.83 7.64 -34.52
N GLN A 573 -12.98 7.51 -35.57
CA GLN A 573 -12.54 8.65 -36.37
C GLN A 573 -13.69 9.38 -37.07
N SER A 574 -14.78 8.70 -37.34
CA SER A 574 -15.99 9.30 -37.93
C SER A 574 -16.89 10.03 -36.89
N ASN A 575 -16.59 9.93 -35.57
CA ASN A 575 -17.39 10.52 -34.51
C ASN A 575 -16.50 11.23 -33.47
N SER A 576 -16.14 12.49 -33.75
CA SER A 576 -15.27 13.28 -32.86
C SER A 576 -15.91 13.59 -31.49
N GLU A 577 -17.25 13.73 -31.40
CA GLU A 577 -17.95 13.98 -30.15
C GLU A 577 -17.85 12.78 -29.17
N GLY A 578 -17.85 11.56 -29.70
CA GLY A 578 -17.65 10.34 -28.91
C GLY A 578 -16.26 10.28 -28.26
N GLY A 579 -15.21 10.74 -28.98
CA GLY A 579 -13.85 10.82 -28.45
C GLY A 579 -13.69 11.81 -27.30
N ASP A 580 -14.34 12.97 -27.39
CA ASP A 580 -14.32 14.00 -26.35
C ASP A 580 -15.07 13.52 -25.08
N LEU A 581 -16.21 12.85 -25.25
CA LEU A 581 -16.97 12.25 -24.16
C LEU A 581 -16.18 11.15 -23.46
N LEU A 582 -15.52 10.29 -24.23
CA LEU A 582 -14.64 9.25 -23.66
C LEU A 582 -13.49 9.87 -22.87
N SER A 583 -12.82 10.88 -23.42
CA SER A 583 -11.76 11.63 -22.74
C SER A 583 -12.23 12.25 -21.42
N PHE A 584 -13.42 12.86 -21.41
CA PHE A 584 -14.03 13.41 -20.21
C PHE A 584 -14.24 12.33 -19.15
N LEU A 585 -14.88 11.21 -19.49
CA LEU A 585 -15.19 10.13 -18.55
C LEU A 585 -13.95 9.42 -18.02
N MET A 586 -12.92 9.30 -18.86
CA MET A 586 -11.61 8.81 -18.41
C MET A 586 -11.02 9.70 -17.32
N GLY A 587 -11.11 11.02 -17.48
CA GLY A 587 -10.73 11.99 -16.45
C GLY A 587 -11.54 11.87 -15.17
N GLN A 588 -12.74 11.30 -15.23
CA GLN A 588 -13.61 11.05 -14.08
C GLN A 588 -13.41 9.65 -13.44
N GLY A 589 -12.42 8.90 -13.89
CA GLY A 589 -12.04 7.62 -13.32
C GLY A 589 -12.79 6.41 -13.89
N LEU A 590 -13.43 6.55 -15.07
CA LEU A 590 -14.08 5.43 -15.74
C LEU A 590 -13.10 4.27 -15.97
N GLY A 591 -11.85 4.58 -16.31
CA GLY A 591 -10.84 3.56 -16.62
C GLY A 591 -10.36 2.69 -15.47
N GLU A 592 -10.58 3.12 -14.23
CA GLU A 592 -10.28 2.34 -13.02
C GLU A 592 -11.53 1.76 -12.37
N ALA A 593 -12.71 2.18 -12.83
CA ALA A 593 -13.96 1.80 -12.23
C ALA A 593 -14.38 0.38 -12.62
N THR A 594 -15.01 -0.35 -11.70
CA THR A 594 -15.81 -1.53 -12.07
C THR A 594 -17.24 -1.12 -12.39
N ASP A 595 -17.68 0.01 -11.86
CA ASP A 595 -19.05 0.48 -11.99
C ASP A 595 -19.14 1.97 -11.66
N VAL A 596 -19.59 2.79 -12.61
CA VAL A 596 -19.77 4.25 -12.47
C VAL A 596 -21.24 4.59 -12.52
N LEU A 597 -21.69 5.43 -11.58
CA LEU A 597 -23.01 6.06 -11.67
C LEU A 597 -22.93 7.25 -12.62
N LEU A 598 -23.75 7.21 -13.66
CA LEU A 598 -23.96 8.29 -14.61
C LEU A 598 -25.43 8.74 -14.55
N ILE A 599 -25.66 9.99 -14.87
CA ILE A 599 -27.00 10.58 -14.99
C ILE A 599 -27.11 11.26 -16.34
N ASP A 600 -28.07 10.82 -17.14
CA ASP A 600 -28.45 11.49 -18.38
C ASP A 600 -29.34 12.71 -18.05
N GLU A 601 -28.78 13.89 -18.24
CA GLU A 601 -29.46 15.15 -17.91
C GLU A 601 -30.65 15.47 -18.87
N GLU A 602 -30.71 14.86 -20.03
CA GLU A 602 -31.87 14.99 -20.93
C GLU A 602 -33.08 14.20 -20.40
N LEU A 603 -32.84 13.09 -19.73
CA LEU A 603 -33.85 12.25 -19.12
C LEU A 603 -34.13 12.64 -17.65
N CYS A 604 -33.20 13.35 -17.00
CA CYS A 604 -33.29 13.68 -15.57
C CYS A 604 -34.29 14.82 -15.32
N VAL A 605 -35.33 14.54 -14.55
CA VAL A 605 -36.36 15.55 -14.16
C VAL A 605 -36.02 16.25 -12.82
N GLY A 606 -34.85 15.99 -12.22
CA GLY A 606 -34.42 16.67 -10.99
C GLY A 606 -35.24 16.33 -9.74
N CYS A 607 -35.85 15.15 -9.67
CA CYS A 607 -36.74 14.74 -8.57
C CYS A 607 -36.02 14.33 -7.27
N ASP A 608 -34.72 14.18 -7.28
CA ASP A 608 -33.86 13.75 -6.16
C ASP A 608 -34.22 12.37 -5.52
N PHE A 609 -35.05 11.57 -6.21
CA PHE A 609 -35.41 10.22 -5.71
C PHE A 609 -34.20 9.29 -5.57
N CYS A 610 -33.19 9.44 -6.40
CA CYS A 610 -31.95 8.65 -6.31
C CYS A 610 -31.19 8.91 -4.99
N GLU A 611 -31.10 10.17 -4.54
CA GLU A 611 -30.51 10.53 -3.25
C GLU A 611 -31.38 10.09 -2.07
N SER A 612 -32.70 10.33 -2.16
CA SER A 612 -33.63 9.95 -1.11
C SER A 612 -33.68 8.45 -0.90
N ALA A 613 -33.65 7.64 -1.97
CA ALA A 613 -33.59 6.19 -1.90
C ALA A 613 -32.26 5.70 -1.33
N CYS A 614 -31.14 6.33 -1.70
CA CYS A 614 -29.84 6.04 -1.13
C CYS A 614 -29.83 6.33 0.38
N ALA A 615 -30.35 7.47 0.82
CA ALA A 615 -30.45 7.82 2.23
C ALA A 615 -31.35 6.85 3.01
N ALA A 616 -32.50 6.49 2.46
CA ALA A 616 -33.41 5.53 3.07
C ALA A 616 -32.79 4.14 3.28
N THR A 617 -31.97 3.70 2.33
CA THR A 617 -31.24 2.42 2.43
C THR A 617 -30.08 2.46 3.44
N HIS A 618 -29.56 3.65 3.76
CA HIS A 618 -28.34 3.83 4.55
C HIS A 618 -28.57 4.69 5.81
N ASN A 619 -29.59 4.35 6.58
CA ASN A 619 -29.90 4.97 7.88
C ASN A 619 -30.00 6.51 7.82
N GLY A 620 -30.58 7.06 6.75
CA GLY A 620 -30.79 8.48 6.56
C GLY A 620 -29.61 9.27 5.98
N THR A 621 -28.48 8.60 5.70
CA THR A 621 -27.30 9.26 5.10
C THR A 621 -27.13 8.86 3.65
N SER A 622 -27.32 9.79 2.72
CA SER A 622 -27.05 9.54 1.29
C SER A 622 -25.54 9.35 1.09
N ARG A 623 -25.18 8.32 0.34
CA ARG A 623 -23.81 8.04 -0.12
C ARG A 623 -23.59 8.50 -1.58
N LEU A 624 -24.51 9.30 -2.07
CA LEU A 624 -24.55 9.92 -3.37
C LEU A 624 -24.84 11.40 -3.20
N ASN A 625 -24.10 12.25 -3.91
CA ASN A 625 -24.46 13.65 -4.12
C ASN A 625 -24.72 13.86 -5.62
N ARG A 626 -26.01 13.95 -5.99
CA ARG A 626 -26.44 14.07 -7.37
C ARG A 626 -26.01 15.38 -8.03
N LYS A 627 -25.96 16.45 -7.25
CA LYS A 627 -25.69 17.81 -7.77
C LYS A 627 -24.20 18.11 -7.88
N ALA A 628 -23.38 17.35 -7.17
CA ALA A 628 -21.94 17.52 -7.20
C ALA A 628 -21.31 16.62 -8.27
N GLY A 629 -20.30 17.15 -8.93
CA GLY A 629 -19.57 16.46 -10.00
C GLY A 629 -19.70 17.21 -11.34
N PRO A 630 -18.86 16.85 -12.31
CA PRO A 630 -18.86 17.51 -13.61
C PRO A 630 -19.91 16.94 -14.57
N THR A 631 -20.27 17.76 -15.55
CA THR A 631 -21.14 17.38 -16.66
C THR A 631 -20.43 17.68 -17.98
N PHE A 632 -20.56 16.78 -18.92
CA PHE A 632 -20.11 16.97 -20.29
C PHE A 632 -21.25 16.58 -21.25
N ALA A 633 -21.59 17.46 -22.17
CA ALA A 633 -22.81 17.34 -22.99
C ALA A 633 -24.05 17.09 -22.09
N HIS A 634 -24.70 15.95 -22.23
CA HIS A 634 -25.86 15.55 -21.44
C HIS A 634 -25.53 14.52 -20.32
N ILE A 635 -24.27 14.09 -20.23
CA ILE A 635 -23.84 13.09 -19.23
C ILE A 635 -23.25 13.78 -18.00
N HIS A 636 -23.89 13.60 -16.85
CA HIS A 636 -23.43 14.05 -15.55
C HIS A 636 -22.83 12.90 -14.75
N VAL A 637 -21.67 13.14 -14.14
CA VAL A 637 -20.95 12.17 -13.29
C VAL A 637 -21.06 12.60 -11.83
N PRO A 638 -22.07 12.16 -11.09
CA PRO A 638 -22.30 12.59 -9.70
C PRO A 638 -21.19 12.08 -8.77
N THR A 639 -21.07 12.73 -7.60
CA THR A 639 -20.16 12.27 -6.56
C THR A 639 -20.69 10.96 -5.98
N SER A 640 -20.14 9.85 -6.45
CA SER A 640 -20.45 8.48 -6.04
C SER A 640 -19.20 7.60 -6.19
N CYS A 641 -19.09 6.52 -5.40
CA CYS A 641 -17.96 5.61 -5.50
C CYS A 641 -17.87 4.96 -6.88
N ARG A 642 -16.64 4.86 -7.41
CA ARG A 642 -16.30 4.20 -8.69
C ARG A 642 -16.10 2.69 -8.53
N HIS A 643 -16.03 2.18 -7.30
CA HIS A 643 -15.70 0.78 -7.00
C HIS A 643 -14.45 0.31 -7.75
N CYS A 644 -13.38 1.13 -7.72
CA CYS A 644 -12.16 0.96 -8.51
C CYS A 644 -11.66 -0.48 -8.52
N GLU A 645 -11.12 -0.95 -9.63
CA GLU A 645 -10.50 -2.26 -9.72
C GLU A 645 -9.29 -2.42 -8.80
N ASP A 646 -8.46 -1.36 -8.68
CA ASP A 646 -7.39 -1.25 -7.69
C ASP A 646 -7.70 -0.11 -6.72
N PRO A 647 -8.48 -0.35 -5.65
CA PRO A 647 -9.00 0.71 -4.80
C PRO A 647 -7.93 1.25 -3.86
N SER A 648 -7.41 2.44 -4.15
CA SER A 648 -6.43 3.17 -3.33
C SER A 648 -6.88 3.32 -1.87
N CYS A 649 -8.19 3.43 -1.63
CA CYS A 649 -8.73 3.52 -0.27
C CYS A 649 -8.51 2.25 0.58
N MET A 650 -8.32 1.08 -0.03
CA MET A 650 -8.06 -0.18 0.69
C MET A 650 -6.60 -0.31 1.12
N LYS A 651 -5.66 0.23 0.35
CA LYS A 651 -4.22 -0.05 0.48
C LYS A 651 -3.67 0.30 1.87
N ASP A 652 -4.13 1.40 2.43
CA ASP A 652 -3.65 1.94 3.71
C ASP A 652 -4.73 1.94 4.80
N CYS A 653 -5.69 1.01 4.76
CA CYS A 653 -6.67 0.84 5.81
C CYS A 653 -6.07 0.02 6.97
N PRO A 654 -5.76 0.63 8.15
CA PRO A 654 -5.04 -0.10 9.20
C PRO A 654 -5.80 -1.30 9.76
N PRO A 655 -7.13 -1.21 10.03
CA PRO A 655 -7.89 -2.36 10.53
C PRO A 655 -8.40 -3.27 9.40
N ASP A 656 -7.99 -3.04 8.14
CA ASP A 656 -8.50 -3.73 6.95
C ASP A 656 -10.04 -3.71 6.84
N ALA A 657 -10.63 -2.56 7.25
CA ALA A 657 -12.07 -2.37 7.27
C ALA A 657 -12.68 -2.18 5.89
N ILE A 658 -11.88 -1.83 4.87
CA ILE A 658 -12.36 -1.69 3.51
C ILE A 658 -12.18 -3.01 2.80
N GLN A 659 -13.30 -3.57 2.38
CA GLN A 659 -13.37 -4.90 1.79
C GLN A 659 -14.02 -4.83 0.42
N ARG A 660 -13.82 -5.88 -0.37
CA ARG A 660 -14.46 -6.04 -1.67
C ARG A 660 -15.39 -7.26 -1.64
N GLY A 661 -16.60 -7.11 -2.16
CA GLY A 661 -17.56 -8.20 -2.31
C GLY A 661 -17.09 -9.23 -3.34
N GLY A 662 -17.39 -10.53 -3.09
CA GLY A 662 -16.88 -11.62 -3.92
C GLY A 662 -17.56 -11.74 -5.29
N ILE A 663 -18.83 -11.37 -5.40
CA ILE A 663 -19.64 -11.60 -6.62
C ILE A 663 -19.77 -10.32 -7.45
N GLY A 664 -20.18 -9.21 -6.84
CA GLY A 664 -20.44 -7.93 -7.54
C GLY A 664 -19.22 -7.01 -7.64
N GLY A 665 -18.14 -7.33 -6.93
CA GLY A 665 -16.93 -6.52 -6.91
C GLY A 665 -17.07 -5.17 -6.22
N GLU A 666 -18.19 -4.96 -5.50
CA GLU A 666 -18.43 -3.75 -4.74
C GLU A 666 -17.40 -3.57 -3.62
N VAL A 667 -16.81 -2.39 -3.55
CA VAL A 667 -15.94 -2.01 -2.44
C VAL A 667 -16.80 -1.39 -1.35
N PHE A 668 -16.70 -1.86 -0.11
CA PHE A 668 -17.50 -1.38 1.02
C PHE A 668 -16.65 -1.22 2.29
N ILE A 669 -17.19 -0.57 3.29
CA ILE A 669 -16.54 -0.34 4.59
C ILE A 669 -17.26 -1.19 5.64
N GLY A 670 -16.49 -2.05 6.32
CA GLY A 670 -16.98 -2.92 7.40
C GLY A 670 -17.09 -2.21 8.75
N ASP A 671 -17.71 -2.90 9.71
CA ASP A 671 -17.98 -2.37 11.06
C ASP A 671 -16.73 -2.16 11.92
N ASN A 672 -15.59 -2.78 11.55
CA ASN A 672 -14.30 -2.63 12.21
C ASN A 672 -13.56 -1.32 11.83
N CYS A 673 -14.23 -0.39 11.13
CA CYS A 673 -13.67 0.93 10.80
C CYS A 673 -13.38 1.74 12.07
N ILE A 674 -12.14 2.20 12.24
CA ILE A 674 -11.67 3.01 13.37
C ILE A 674 -11.74 4.52 13.12
N GLY A 675 -12.24 4.97 11.97
CA GLY A 675 -12.40 6.39 11.66
C GLY A 675 -11.11 7.18 11.45
N CYS A 676 -10.02 6.55 11.09
CA CYS A 676 -8.70 7.20 10.92
C CYS A 676 -8.63 8.19 9.73
N GLY A 677 -9.57 8.14 8.79
CA GLY A 677 -9.65 9.03 7.62
C GLY A 677 -8.64 8.74 6.50
N ASN A 678 -7.82 7.69 6.59
CA ASN A 678 -6.86 7.36 5.53
C ASN A 678 -7.54 7.14 4.18
N CYS A 679 -8.65 6.41 4.17
CA CYS A 679 -9.42 6.13 2.96
C CYS A 679 -10.02 7.37 2.29
N GLU A 680 -10.44 8.38 3.08
CA GLU A 680 -10.92 9.66 2.57
C GLU A 680 -9.79 10.40 1.84
N ARG A 681 -8.61 10.46 2.45
CA ARG A 681 -7.42 11.08 1.86
C ARG A 681 -6.89 10.34 0.63
N ASN A 682 -7.00 9.01 0.63
CA ASN A 682 -6.49 8.16 -0.47
C ASN A 682 -7.45 8.08 -1.66
N CYS A 683 -8.68 8.56 -1.54
CA CYS A 683 -9.63 8.50 -2.63
C CYS A 683 -9.38 9.63 -3.64
N PRO A 684 -8.92 9.33 -4.88
CA PRO A 684 -8.63 10.38 -5.87
C PRO A 684 -9.90 11.11 -6.35
N TYR A 685 -11.08 10.53 -6.09
CA TYR A 685 -12.36 11.08 -6.54
C TYR A 685 -13.13 11.82 -5.42
N GLY A 686 -12.59 11.88 -4.19
CA GLY A 686 -13.20 12.57 -3.07
C GLY A 686 -14.58 12.05 -2.65
N VAL A 687 -14.87 10.78 -2.91
CA VAL A 687 -16.23 10.20 -2.71
C VAL A 687 -16.42 9.53 -1.35
N ILE A 688 -15.40 9.50 -0.50
CA ILE A 688 -15.45 8.97 0.85
C ILE A 688 -15.60 10.14 1.82
N GLN A 689 -16.55 10.03 2.73
CA GLN A 689 -16.85 11.05 3.72
C GLN A 689 -16.70 10.47 5.13
N MET A 690 -16.34 11.31 6.11
CA MET A 690 -16.32 10.93 7.52
C MET A 690 -17.62 11.36 8.17
N ALA A 691 -18.47 10.41 8.55
CA ALA A 691 -19.76 10.65 9.19
C ALA A 691 -19.81 10.04 10.59
N TYR A 692 -20.62 10.64 11.47
CA TYR A 692 -20.91 10.04 12.77
C TYR A 692 -21.80 8.80 12.58
N LYS A 693 -21.50 7.73 13.31
CA LYS A 693 -22.35 6.52 13.29
C LYS A 693 -23.72 6.88 13.86
N THR A 694 -24.75 6.84 13.02
CA THR A 694 -26.14 6.93 13.47
C THR A 694 -26.58 5.55 13.92
N GLU A 695 -26.97 5.40 15.19
CA GLU A 695 -27.61 4.17 15.64
C GLU A 695 -28.93 3.97 14.86
N ALA A 696 -29.22 2.73 14.48
CA ALA A 696 -30.48 2.38 13.85
C ALA A 696 -31.63 2.82 14.80
N PRO A 697 -32.69 3.43 14.28
CA PRO A 697 -33.83 3.81 15.13
C PRO A 697 -34.38 2.55 15.78
N ASP A 698 -34.55 2.62 17.11
CA ASP A 698 -35.18 1.55 17.88
C ASP A 698 -36.52 1.16 17.27
N SER A 699 -36.80 -0.15 17.21
CA SER A 699 -38.06 -0.63 16.65
C SER A 699 -39.25 -0.02 17.41
N PHE A 700 -40.22 0.52 16.67
CA PHE A 700 -41.48 1.01 17.22
C PHE A 700 -42.13 0.02 18.21
N TRP A 701 -42.03 -1.28 17.90
CA TRP A 701 -42.55 -2.36 18.74
C TRP A 701 -41.75 -2.57 20.02
N SER A 702 -40.46 -2.39 20.00
CA SER A 702 -39.58 -2.47 21.16
C SER A 702 -39.87 -1.38 22.16
N TRP A 703 -40.08 -0.15 21.68
CA TRP A 703 -40.49 0.99 22.52
C TRP A 703 -41.91 0.81 23.07
N MET A 704 -42.86 0.39 22.23
CA MET A 704 -44.29 0.30 22.61
C MET A 704 -44.57 -0.86 23.57
N LEU A 705 -43.87 -2.01 23.42
CA LEU A 705 -44.13 -3.22 24.22
C LEU A 705 -43.25 -3.35 25.48
N PHE A 706 -42.03 -2.81 25.43
CA PHE A 706 -41.04 -3.02 26.50
C PHE A 706 -40.46 -1.74 27.10
N GLY A 707 -40.86 -0.57 26.59
CA GLY A 707 -40.31 0.72 27.02
C GLY A 707 -38.81 0.87 26.76
N LEU A 708 -38.26 0.03 25.88
CA LEU A 708 -36.83 0.03 25.53
C LEU A 708 -36.61 0.87 24.28
N GLY A 709 -35.63 1.79 24.34
CA GLY A 709 -35.26 2.67 23.23
C GLY A 709 -35.94 4.05 23.25
N GLN A 710 -35.65 4.87 22.23
CA GLN A 710 -36.16 6.23 22.14
C GLN A 710 -37.51 6.31 21.41
N LYS A 711 -38.30 7.34 21.76
CA LYS A 711 -39.61 7.61 21.18
C LYS A 711 -39.51 7.77 19.65
N PRO A 712 -40.33 7.09 18.85
CA PRO A 712 -40.30 7.20 17.38
C PRO A 712 -40.38 8.65 16.93
N GLY A 713 -39.51 9.04 15.99
CA GLY A 713 -39.43 10.41 15.46
C GLY A 713 -38.38 11.32 16.12
N LYS A 714 -37.68 10.87 17.14
CA LYS A 714 -36.49 11.54 17.69
C LYS A 714 -35.27 10.70 17.44
N GLY A 715 -34.87 10.55 16.20
CA GLY A 715 -33.51 10.10 15.85
C GLY A 715 -32.53 11.14 16.40
N LYS A 716 -31.61 10.74 17.26
CA LYS A 716 -30.44 11.57 17.54
C LYS A 716 -29.65 11.70 16.23
N VAL A 717 -29.77 12.83 15.58
CA VAL A 717 -28.70 13.34 14.75
C VAL A 717 -27.51 13.45 15.70
N GLY A 718 -26.44 12.71 15.46
CA GLY A 718 -25.26 12.71 16.32
C GLY A 718 -24.68 14.11 16.38
N VAL A 719 -25.10 14.90 17.36
CA VAL A 719 -24.44 16.16 17.71
C VAL A 719 -23.18 15.72 18.45
N GLY A 720 -22.01 16.05 17.88
CA GLY A 720 -20.70 15.68 18.41
C GLY A 720 -20.55 16.03 19.91
N GLY A 721 -20.74 15.03 20.75
CA GLY A 721 -20.22 15.01 22.10
C GLY A 721 -18.81 14.39 22.06
N GLU A 722 -18.01 14.59 23.10
CA GLU A 722 -16.62 14.11 23.19
C GLU A 722 -16.45 12.60 22.96
N ASP A 723 -17.51 11.80 22.99
CA ASP A 723 -17.53 10.34 22.76
C ASP A 723 -18.08 9.91 21.39
N SER A 724 -18.32 10.83 20.43
CA SER A 724 -18.87 10.48 19.12
C SER A 724 -17.78 10.08 18.15
N PHE A 725 -17.77 8.79 17.79
CA PHE A 725 -16.82 8.21 16.87
C PHE A 725 -17.26 8.43 15.40
N LYS A 726 -16.39 9.01 14.58
CA LYS A 726 -16.60 9.15 13.15
C LYS A 726 -16.17 7.89 12.42
N GLN A 727 -16.97 7.44 11.48
CA GLN A 727 -16.62 6.35 10.56
C GLN A 727 -16.61 6.86 9.12
N ALA A 728 -15.81 6.22 8.28
CA ALA A 728 -15.82 6.48 6.86
C ALA A 728 -17.10 5.90 6.24
N VAL A 729 -17.75 6.67 5.34
CA VAL A 729 -18.92 6.25 4.59
C VAL A 729 -18.73 6.49 3.10
N LYS A 730 -19.15 5.55 2.29
CA LYS A 730 -19.14 5.61 0.82
C LYS A 730 -20.22 4.70 0.23
N CYS A 731 -20.54 4.87 -1.04
CA CYS A 731 -21.41 3.93 -1.74
C CYS A 731 -20.86 2.50 -1.65
N ASP A 732 -21.73 1.53 -1.39
CA ASP A 732 -21.48 0.09 -1.29
C ASP A 732 -22.32 -0.71 -2.30
N MET A 733 -22.89 -0.04 -3.32
CA MET A 733 -23.79 -0.61 -4.32
C MET A 733 -25.06 -1.26 -3.73
N CYS A 734 -25.41 -0.90 -2.49
CA CYS A 734 -26.51 -1.52 -1.74
C CYS A 734 -26.34 -3.05 -1.67
N LYS A 735 -25.13 -3.54 -1.36
CA LYS A 735 -24.72 -4.96 -1.37
C LYS A 735 -25.67 -5.91 -0.62
N ASP A 736 -26.35 -5.40 0.41
CA ASP A 736 -27.28 -6.18 1.24
C ASP A 736 -28.74 -6.10 0.74
N GLN A 737 -28.99 -5.46 -0.42
CA GLN A 737 -30.32 -5.28 -0.99
C GLN A 737 -30.53 -6.16 -2.22
N HIS A 738 -31.65 -6.88 -2.24
CA HIS A 738 -32.08 -7.59 -3.45
C HIS A 738 -32.52 -6.59 -4.54
N GLY A 739 -32.08 -6.77 -5.77
CA GLY A 739 -32.49 -5.99 -6.94
C GLY A 739 -31.57 -4.82 -7.31
N GLY A 740 -30.36 -4.76 -6.75
CA GLY A 740 -29.33 -3.79 -7.13
C GLY A 740 -29.47 -2.40 -6.50
N PRO A 741 -28.69 -1.42 -6.97
CA PRO A 741 -28.56 -0.10 -6.36
C PRO A 741 -29.87 0.68 -6.27
N ALA A 742 -30.21 1.14 -5.06
CA ALA A 742 -31.47 1.86 -4.79
C ALA A 742 -31.61 3.15 -5.61
N CYS A 743 -30.51 3.85 -5.88
CA CYS A 743 -30.50 5.09 -6.67
C CYS A 743 -30.96 4.85 -8.13
N VAL A 744 -30.57 3.75 -8.74
CA VAL A 744 -30.98 3.38 -10.11
C VAL A 744 -32.45 2.95 -10.12
N ARG A 745 -32.82 2.06 -9.20
CA ARG A 745 -34.21 1.55 -9.10
C ARG A 745 -35.25 2.64 -8.83
N ALA A 746 -34.87 3.68 -8.09
CA ALA A 746 -35.77 4.76 -7.72
C ALA A 746 -35.90 5.84 -8.80
N CYS A 747 -35.11 5.81 -9.85
CA CYS A 747 -35.16 6.78 -10.93
C CYS A 747 -36.37 6.53 -11.83
N PRO A 748 -37.35 7.43 -11.87
CA PRO A 748 -38.61 7.19 -12.60
C PRO A 748 -38.46 7.27 -14.12
N THR A 749 -37.41 7.93 -14.59
CA THR A 749 -37.13 8.14 -16.04
C THR A 749 -36.02 7.23 -16.58
N GLY A 750 -35.34 6.49 -15.70
CA GLY A 750 -34.15 5.70 -16.07
C GLY A 750 -32.92 6.56 -16.34
N ALA A 751 -32.94 7.86 -16.04
CA ALA A 751 -31.80 8.75 -16.22
C ALA A 751 -30.55 8.33 -15.41
N ALA A 752 -30.77 7.78 -14.22
CA ALA A 752 -29.66 7.28 -13.38
C ALA A 752 -29.31 5.85 -13.78
N MET A 753 -28.11 5.64 -14.29
CA MET A 753 -27.61 4.34 -14.73
C MET A 753 -26.23 4.04 -14.13
N ARG A 754 -25.94 2.77 -13.92
CA ARG A 754 -24.61 2.30 -13.56
C ARG A 754 -24.07 1.44 -14.65
N LEU A 755 -22.85 1.77 -15.08
CA LEU A 755 -22.21 1.13 -16.22
C LEU A 755 -20.77 0.78 -15.88
N SER A 756 -20.32 -0.39 -16.34
CA SER A 756 -18.91 -0.73 -16.44
C SER A 756 -18.25 0.04 -17.61
N PRO A 757 -16.93 0.17 -17.65
CA PRO A 757 -16.24 0.78 -18.80
C PRO A 757 -16.56 0.09 -20.13
N GLU A 758 -16.76 -1.23 -20.11
CA GLU A 758 -17.09 -2.03 -21.30
C GLU A 758 -18.49 -1.74 -21.81
N GLU A 759 -19.50 -1.72 -20.91
CA GLU A 759 -20.89 -1.39 -21.26
C GLU A 759 -21.02 0.06 -21.77
N PHE A 760 -20.18 0.97 -21.29
CA PHE A 760 -20.20 2.36 -21.76
C PHE A 760 -19.68 2.49 -23.20
N VAL A 761 -18.61 1.77 -23.56
CA VAL A 761 -18.10 1.75 -24.95
C VAL A 761 -19.19 1.25 -25.90
N ASP A 762 -19.91 0.20 -25.51
CA ASP A 762 -21.04 -0.33 -26.28
C ASP A 762 -22.18 0.69 -26.40
N LEU A 763 -22.44 1.50 -25.38
CA LEU A 763 -23.48 2.52 -25.36
C LEU A 763 -23.16 3.70 -26.29
N VAL A 764 -21.89 4.12 -26.36
CA VAL A 764 -21.41 5.13 -27.30
C VAL A 764 -21.53 4.65 -28.76
N ASP A 765 -21.33 3.35 -29.00
CA ASP A 765 -21.48 2.75 -30.34
C ASP A 765 -22.96 2.60 -30.77
N VAL A 766 -23.89 2.44 -29.79
CA VAL A 766 -25.35 2.24 -30.05
C VAL A 766 -26.12 3.57 -30.16
N SER A 767 -25.59 4.68 -29.65
CA SER A 767 -26.22 6.01 -29.71
C SER A 767 -26.14 6.67 -31.11
N ARG A 768 -26.10 5.86 -32.15
CA ARG A 768 -26.15 6.23 -33.57
C ARG A 768 -27.56 6.16 -34.15
#